data_ed0cea19fe56fcf9377e720d15f11fe0
#
_entry.id   ed0cea19fe56fcf9377e720d15f11fe0
#
_cell.length_a   1.000
_cell.length_b   1.000
_cell.length_c   1.000
_cell.angle_alpha   90.00
_cell.angle_beta   90.00
_cell.angle_gamma   90.00
#
_symmetry.space_group_name_H-M   'P 1'
#
loop_
_entity.id
_entity.type
_entity.pdbx_description
1 polymer ?
#
loop_
_entity_poly.entity_id
_entity_poly.type
_entity_poly.pdbx_seq_one_letter_code
_entity_poly.pdbx_strand_id
1 'polypeptide(L)'
;MIRCLCGILVLCLLVTGCGLQAPQTLTGSTEATIESSIFTEPDPTAETNDGETQESSVPSTAPSTEATTPPTEVTTTPPETKPTDPVTPAEAPKDDTFVRVTDYIPDILVDLRYATSENFTGQIIYEFTDVYLRYGTVKKLAAVQKALKEKGLGLKVWDGYRPVYGQYRLWEACPDPTYVSDPAKGTSSHCRGNTVDVTLVDSNGKELEMPTGFDDFTAKADRDYSDCTQTAAANAKLLEDLMKEHGFRGYDAEWWHYTDTKSYDVEKQFDPAVTSQWIVNCNQSVSLRKRPDTAAASIASVKKGKTVRLLGWNQRFAYVEYQGKRGYILGDYILPKEETVTSQLTIVQPTNVYTYQQMQADLAAMADQYDQWVTLSSIGTSENGVEIPLLLIGKTDAKHHVLIHAGIHGREHMTCWLLTALAEHWLKEAQMENWDVCFHLIPMVNPDGVEISQTGVLTEAQKTIYKRDLRLAYTYLSAKQYAAQWKANAKGVDLNRNFDAGWKEYDGREDPSSERYKGEKAFSAAEAEALRQYTLKYEFDATVSYHASGSIIYSTCGKNKTVNKLSDQLARDIGFVTGYPLISSLYVDRAGYKDWAGDVLGIPSITIEIGCELAPLQSREIESIFNRNRSVFCELARWVTNQ
;
A
#
# COMPACT_ATOMS: atom_id res chain seq x y z
N MET A 1 -8.23 -5.90 11.38
CA MET A 1 -9.57 -6.25 10.91
C MET A 1 -10.68 -5.79 11.87
N ILE A 2 -10.59 -5.99 13.20
CA ILE A 2 -11.71 -5.66 14.12
C ILE A 2 -11.94 -4.15 14.36
N ARG A 3 -10.95 -3.29 14.23
CA ARG A 3 -11.12 -1.83 14.40
C ARG A 3 -11.56 -1.06 13.14
N CYS A 4 -11.29 -1.58 11.95
CA CYS A 4 -11.83 -0.99 10.71
C CYS A 4 -13.26 -1.44 10.39
N LEU A 5 -13.70 -2.61 10.91
CA LEU A 5 -15.08 -3.10 10.72
C LEU A 5 -16.10 -2.42 11.64
N CYS A 6 -15.71 -1.86 12.79
CA CYS A 6 -16.65 -1.17 13.67
C CYS A 6 -17.22 0.14 13.09
N GLY A 7 -16.50 0.81 12.18
CA GLY A 7 -17.03 2.01 11.51
C GLY A 7 -18.10 1.72 10.46
N ILE A 8 -18.11 0.52 9.91
CA ILE A 8 -19.04 0.10 8.86
C ILE A 8 -20.30 -0.58 9.46
N LEU A 9 -20.17 -1.19 10.65
CA LEU A 9 -21.28 -1.95 11.25
C LEU A 9 -22.34 -1.07 11.95
N VAL A 10 -22.03 0.19 12.26
CA VAL A 10 -23.01 1.14 12.87
C VAL A 10 -24.00 1.70 11.83
N LEU A 11 -23.70 1.56 10.52
CA LEU A 11 -24.59 2.04 9.45
C LEU A 11 -25.58 0.96 8.94
N CYS A 12 -25.43 -0.30 9.33
CA CYS A 12 -26.27 -1.41 8.85
C CYS A 12 -27.46 -1.78 9.76
N LEU A 13 -27.72 -1.07 10.86
CA LEU A 13 -28.77 -1.44 11.84
C LEU A 13 -30.00 -0.52 11.88
N LEU A 14 -30.19 0.34 10.88
CA LEU A 14 -31.35 1.28 10.86
C LEU A 14 -32.27 1.17 9.66
N VAL A 15 -32.34 0.04 8.94
CA VAL A 15 -33.40 -0.17 7.94
C VAL A 15 -33.91 -1.61 7.99
N THR A 16 -34.74 -1.94 8.96
CA THR A 16 -35.84 -2.88 8.81
C THR A 16 -36.96 -2.49 9.79
N GLY A 17 -37.78 -1.57 9.37
CA GLY A 17 -39.05 -1.29 9.98
C GLY A 17 -40.16 -1.92 9.14
N CYS A 18 -40.73 -3.03 9.61
CA CYS A 18 -42.06 -3.46 9.23
C CYS A 18 -42.79 -3.92 10.47
N GLY A 19 -43.95 -3.31 10.68
CA GLY A 19 -44.72 -3.33 11.91
C GLY A 19 -45.21 -4.69 12.38
N LEU A 20 -45.48 -4.73 13.69
CA LEU A 20 -46.65 -5.37 14.25
C LEU A 20 -46.76 -4.98 15.75
N GLN A 21 -47.91 -4.49 16.07
CA GLN A 21 -48.65 -4.26 17.35
C GLN A 21 -47.96 -4.50 18.70
N ALA A 22 -48.16 -3.49 19.58
CA ALA A 22 -47.97 -3.54 21.03
C ALA A 22 -48.97 -4.49 21.74
N PRO A 23 -48.64 -4.95 22.96
CA PRO A 23 -49.43 -4.50 24.09
C PRO A 23 -48.66 -4.14 25.39
N GLN A 24 -49.15 -3.08 25.98
CA GLN A 24 -49.38 -2.78 27.41
C GLN A 24 -48.28 -2.96 28.48
N THR A 25 -47.89 -1.82 29.01
CA THR A 25 -47.68 -1.41 30.41
C THR A 25 -47.36 -2.44 31.49
N LEU A 26 -46.27 -2.20 32.20
CA LEU A 26 -46.19 -2.31 33.65
C LEU A 26 -45.15 -1.30 34.21
N THR A 27 -45.61 -0.57 35.19
CA THR A 27 -44.97 0.46 36.00
C THR A 27 -43.97 -0.13 36.99
N GLY A 28 -42.86 0.58 37.25
CA GLY A 28 -41.96 0.27 38.35
C GLY A 28 -40.79 1.26 38.42
N SER A 29 -40.98 2.26 39.27
CA SER A 29 -39.99 3.26 39.68
C SER A 29 -38.86 2.68 40.51
N THR A 30 -37.62 3.10 40.24
CA THR A 30 -36.60 3.36 41.28
C THR A 30 -35.55 4.33 40.76
N GLU A 31 -35.53 5.50 41.40
CA GLU A 31 -34.50 6.51 41.31
C GLU A 31 -33.18 5.97 41.91
N ALA A 32 -32.06 6.23 41.23
CA ALA A 32 -30.76 6.20 41.85
C ALA A 32 -29.99 7.46 41.43
N THR A 33 -29.87 8.35 42.38
CA THR A 33 -29.03 9.53 42.41
C THR A 33 -27.54 9.15 42.24
N ILE A 34 -26.84 9.83 41.34
CA ILE A 34 -25.38 9.85 41.31
C ILE A 34 -24.93 11.30 41.45
N GLU A 35 -24.17 11.53 42.52
CA GLU A 35 -23.57 12.80 42.91
C GLU A 35 -22.50 13.24 41.90
N SER A 36 -22.50 14.53 41.58
CA SER A 36 -21.50 15.25 40.82
C SER A 36 -20.34 15.65 41.74
N SER A 37 -19.13 15.26 41.44
CA SER A 37 -17.94 15.84 42.00
C SER A 37 -17.31 16.82 41.01
N ILE A 38 -17.30 18.08 41.45
CA ILE A 38 -16.72 19.25 40.83
C ILE A 38 -15.20 19.20 41.06
N PHE A 39 -14.40 19.34 39.99
CA PHE A 39 -13.00 19.73 40.07
C PHE A 39 -12.85 21.15 39.53
N THR A 40 -12.36 22.02 40.39
CA THR A 40 -12.04 23.43 40.16
C THR A 40 -10.62 23.56 39.58
N GLU A 41 -10.50 24.41 38.53
CA GLU A 41 -9.23 24.96 38.03
C GLU A 41 -8.64 25.99 39.01
N PRO A 42 -7.34 26.21 39.01
CA PRO A 42 -6.73 27.45 39.54
C PRO A 42 -6.33 28.39 38.44
N ASP A 43 -6.68 29.66 38.64
CA ASP A 43 -6.44 30.86 37.87
C ASP A 43 -4.98 31.36 38.05
N PRO A 44 -4.34 32.01 37.04
CA PRO A 44 -2.99 32.59 37.15
C PRO A 44 -3.03 34.08 37.37
N THR A 45 -2.33 34.56 38.39
CA THR A 45 -1.96 35.97 38.48
C THR A 45 -0.48 36.19 38.79
N ALA A 46 0.14 36.99 37.90
CA ALA A 46 1.11 38.10 38.06
C ALA A 46 2.31 37.88 39.00
N GLU A 47 3.48 38.38 38.76
CA GLU A 47 4.01 39.69 38.31
C GLU A 47 5.51 39.59 38.00
N THR A 48 5.94 40.30 37.02
CA THR A 48 7.09 41.17 36.77
C THR A 48 8.31 41.15 37.69
N ASN A 49 9.55 41.13 37.15
CA ASN A 49 10.45 42.29 37.08
C ASN A 49 11.79 41.99 36.38
N ASP A 50 12.13 42.88 35.51
CA ASP A 50 13.34 43.62 35.10
C ASP A 50 14.76 43.11 35.49
N GLY A 51 15.67 43.30 34.51
CA GLY A 51 17.04 43.65 34.83
C GLY A 51 18.13 43.24 33.84
N GLU A 52 18.40 44.14 32.87
CA GLU A 52 19.70 44.62 32.35
C GLU A 52 20.77 43.69 31.79
N THR A 53 21.00 43.92 30.50
CA THR A 53 22.25 44.12 29.71
C THR A 53 23.60 43.89 30.34
N GLN A 54 24.51 43.21 29.64
CA GLN A 54 25.78 43.80 29.19
C GLN A 54 26.48 42.97 28.09
N GLU A 55 26.94 43.71 27.09
CA GLU A 55 27.87 43.34 26.02
C GLU A 55 29.27 43.02 26.55
N SER A 56 30.05 42.21 25.85
CA SER A 56 31.34 42.56 25.26
C SER A 56 32.07 41.34 24.68
N SER A 57 32.36 41.40 23.45
CA SER A 57 33.62 41.64 22.69
C SER A 57 34.47 40.40 22.41
N VAL A 58 34.58 40.22 21.08
CA VAL A 58 35.61 39.40 20.37
C VAL A 58 37.00 40.02 20.56
N PRO A 59 38.10 39.24 20.50
CA PRO A 59 38.92 39.41 19.31
C PRO A 59 39.52 38.13 18.68
N SER A 60 39.64 38.26 17.37
CA SER A 60 40.41 37.52 16.38
C SER A 60 41.92 37.46 16.67
N THR A 61 42.59 36.33 16.40
CA THR A 61 43.88 36.31 15.70
C THR A 61 44.22 34.87 15.22
N ALA A 62 44.58 34.74 13.97
CA ALA A 62 45.41 33.67 13.37
C ALA A 62 46.79 34.30 13.04
N PRO A 63 47.75 33.57 12.44
CA PRO A 63 48.17 32.17 12.47
C PRO A 63 49.66 31.98 12.83
N SER A 64 50.18 30.77 13.02
CA SER A 64 51.59 30.48 12.73
C SER A 64 51.82 28.98 12.42
N THR A 65 52.61 28.80 11.41
CA THR A 65 53.19 27.60 10.82
C THR A 65 54.24 26.95 11.70
N GLU A 66 54.34 25.62 11.72
CA GLU A 66 55.57 24.85 11.39
C GLU A 66 55.57 23.40 11.87
N ALA A 67 55.98 22.57 10.96
CA ALA A 67 56.94 21.46 11.02
C ALA A 67 56.38 20.02 11.11
N THR A 68 56.63 19.36 10.02
CA THR A 68 56.51 17.92 9.75
C THR A 68 57.51 17.06 10.55
N THR A 69 57.03 15.91 11.09
CA THR A 69 57.83 14.71 11.32
C THR A 69 56.97 13.45 10.99
N PRO A 70 57.57 12.35 10.50
CA PRO A 70 56.86 11.24 9.89
C PRO A 70 56.27 10.23 10.88
N PRO A 71 55.29 9.40 10.47
CA PRO A 71 54.47 8.60 11.36
C PRO A 71 55.14 7.33 11.85
N THR A 72 55.06 7.12 13.16
CA THR A 72 55.37 5.85 13.82
C THR A 72 54.23 4.88 13.65
N GLU A 73 54.51 3.67 13.17
CA GLU A 73 53.60 2.53 13.10
C GLU A 73 53.00 2.24 14.48
N VAL A 74 51.66 2.39 14.60
CA VAL A 74 50.92 1.91 15.77
C VAL A 74 50.24 0.62 15.35
N THR A 75 50.76 -0.49 15.85
CA THR A 75 50.10 -1.80 15.83
C THR A 75 48.83 -1.71 16.69
N THR A 76 47.67 -1.65 16.06
CA THR A 76 46.40 -1.76 16.77
C THR A 76 46.03 -3.24 16.95
N THR A 77 46.12 -3.73 18.17
CA THR A 77 45.45 -4.94 18.65
C THR A 77 43.94 -4.76 18.49
N PRO A 78 43.20 -5.79 18.01
CA PRO A 78 41.73 -5.73 17.91
C PRO A 78 41.12 -5.56 19.33
N PRO A 79 40.05 -4.78 19.51
CA PRO A 79 39.40 -4.64 20.79
C PRO A 79 38.82 -5.99 21.24
N GLU A 80 39.11 -6.37 22.48
CA GLU A 80 38.49 -7.51 23.15
C GLU A 80 36.96 -7.35 23.15
N THR A 81 36.27 -8.31 22.53
CA THR A 81 34.83 -8.44 22.61
C THR A 81 34.43 -8.80 24.04
N LYS A 82 33.72 -7.89 24.72
CA LYS A 82 33.02 -8.19 25.98
C LYS A 82 32.15 -9.44 25.80
N PRO A 83 32.08 -10.33 26.80
CA PRO A 83 31.18 -11.47 26.76
C PRO A 83 29.73 -10.96 26.57
N THR A 84 29.08 -11.37 25.51
CA THR A 84 27.64 -11.17 25.31
C THR A 84 26.90 -12.01 26.34
N ASP A 85 25.94 -11.40 27.03
CA ASP A 85 24.97 -12.08 27.87
C ASP A 85 24.35 -13.29 27.12
N PRO A 86 24.01 -14.38 27.84
CA PRO A 86 23.47 -15.57 27.20
C PRO A 86 22.20 -15.21 26.43
N VAL A 87 22.27 -15.36 25.11
CA VAL A 87 21.13 -15.15 24.17
C VAL A 87 20.06 -16.15 24.56
N THR A 88 18.95 -15.68 25.08
CA THR A 88 17.75 -16.52 25.25
C THR A 88 17.41 -17.14 23.88
N PRO A 89 17.20 -18.48 23.79
CA PRO A 89 16.87 -19.11 22.52
C PRO A 89 15.69 -18.37 21.87
N ALA A 90 15.89 -17.89 20.63
CA ALA A 90 14.84 -17.21 19.90
C ALA A 90 13.68 -18.18 19.70
N GLU A 91 12.46 -17.77 20.10
CA GLU A 91 11.25 -18.56 19.83
C GLU A 91 11.12 -18.73 18.31
N ALA A 92 10.92 -19.96 17.84
CA ALA A 92 10.79 -20.26 16.42
C ALA A 92 9.59 -19.51 15.82
N PRO A 93 9.64 -19.08 14.56
CA PRO A 93 8.51 -18.45 13.92
C PRO A 93 7.33 -19.41 13.80
N LYS A 94 6.12 -18.88 13.63
CA LYS A 94 4.95 -19.70 13.32
C LYS A 94 5.08 -20.33 11.94
N ASP A 95 4.46 -21.49 11.76
CA ASP A 95 4.49 -22.26 10.52
C ASP A 95 4.02 -21.50 9.28
N ASP A 96 3.09 -20.56 9.47
CA ASP A 96 2.53 -19.72 8.40
C ASP A 96 3.35 -18.43 8.14
N THR A 97 4.46 -18.25 8.84
CA THR A 97 5.38 -17.11 8.60
C THR A 97 6.26 -17.40 7.39
N PHE A 98 6.35 -16.47 6.44
CA PHE A 98 7.38 -16.51 5.40
C PHE A 98 8.74 -16.28 6.04
N VAL A 99 9.69 -17.14 5.69
CA VAL A 99 11.08 -17.02 6.11
C VAL A 99 11.99 -17.31 4.92
N ARG A 100 13.20 -16.75 4.94
CA ARG A 100 14.23 -17.05 3.97
C ARG A 100 14.74 -18.49 4.20
N VAL A 101 14.73 -19.29 3.15
CA VAL A 101 15.04 -20.72 3.22
C VAL A 101 16.48 -20.95 3.69
N THR A 102 17.44 -20.18 3.19
CA THR A 102 18.86 -20.31 3.54
C THR A 102 19.20 -19.98 4.99
N ASP A 103 18.33 -19.27 5.73
CA ASP A 103 18.50 -19.03 7.17
C ASP A 103 18.26 -20.32 8.00
N TYR A 104 17.59 -21.31 7.45
CA TYR A 104 17.23 -22.57 8.11
C TYR A 104 17.84 -23.80 7.42
N ILE A 105 18.20 -23.69 6.16
CA ILE A 105 18.85 -24.71 5.35
C ILE A 105 20.06 -24.06 4.67
N PRO A 106 21.16 -23.79 5.39
CA PRO A 106 22.26 -22.97 4.89
C PRO A 106 23.06 -23.62 3.75
N ASP A 107 22.89 -24.90 3.55
CA ASP A 107 23.58 -25.71 2.53
C ASP A 107 22.69 -26.09 1.32
N ILE A 108 21.46 -25.57 1.26
CA ILE A 108 20.62 -25.69 0.06
C ILE A 108 21.13 -24.72 -1.02
N LEU A 109 21.17 -25.18 -2.27
CA LEU A 109 21.52 -24.29 -3.36
C LEU A 109 20.30 -23.54 -3.88
N VAL A 110 20.51 -22.31 -4.32
CA VAL A 110 19.46 -21.42 -4.86
C VAL A 110 19.88 -20.94 -6.23
N ASP A 111 18.99 -21.12 -7.20
CA ASP A 111 19.16 -20.67 -8.59
C ASP A 111 17.78 -20.26 -9.12
N LEU A 112 17.26 -19.13 -8.60
CA LEU A 112 15.91 -18.65 -8.97
C LEU A 112 15.86 -18.26 -10.45
N ARG A 113 15.31 -19.13 -11.28
CA ARG A 113 15.26 -18.96 -12.74
C ARG A 113 14.45 -17.75 -13.17
N TYR A 114 13.39 -17.44 -12.48
CA TYR A 114 12.56 -16.28 -12.76
C TYR A 114 13.14 -14.93 -12.28
N ALA A 115 14.24 -14.97 -11.52
CA ALA A 115 15.04 -13.78 -11.20
C ALA A 115 16.03 -13.40 -12.30
N THR A 116 16.15 -14.20 -13.35
CA THR A 116 17.03 -14.00 -14.51
C THR A 116 16.23 -14.15 -15.80
N SER A 117 16.85 -13.88 -16.94
CA SER A 117 16.26 -14.18 -18.25
C SER A 117 16.44 -15.65 -18.69
N GLU A 118 17.09 -16.48 -17.86
CA GLU A 118 17.30 -17.90 -18.14
C GLU A 118 16.09 -18.77 -17.73
N ASN A 119 14.92 -18.43 -18.28
CA ASN A 119 13.66 -19.14 -18.12
C ASN A 119 12.92 -19.18 -19.46
N PHE A 120 11.82 -19.92 -19.55
CA PHE A 120 11.10 -20.12 -20.81
C PHE A 120 10.53 -18.84 -21.43
N THR A 121 10.34 -17.77 -20.65
CA THR A 121 9.83 -16.48 -21.15
C THR A 121 10.94 -15.58 -21.72
N GLY A 122 12.21 -15.84 -21.37
CA GLY A 122 13.34 -14.97 -21.70
C GLY A 122 13.33 -13.62 -20.96
N GLN A 123 12.46 -13.44 -19.96
CA GLN A 123 12.28 -12.18 -19.22
C GLN A 123 12.55 -12.38 -17.73
N ILE A 124 12.96 -11.29 -17.03
CA ILE A 124 13.03 -11.26 -15.58
C ILE A 124 11.61 -11.07 -15.03
N ILE A 125 11.14 -12.03 -14.25
CA ILE A 125 9.78 -12.04 -13.72
C ILE A 125 9.71 -11.35 -12.37
N TYR A 126 10.74 -11.50 -11.51
CA TYR A 126 10.87 -10.79 -10.24
C TYR A 126 12.34 -10.46 -9.93
N GLU A 127 12.58 -9.46 -9.08
CA GLU A 127 13.88 -8.81 -8.92
C GLU A 127 14.59 -9.21 -7.60
N PHE A 128 14.25 -10.35 -7.03
CA PHE A 128 14.90 -10.90 -5.83
C PHE A 128 15.54 -12.25 -6.12
N THR A 129 16.59 -12.57 -5.36
CA THR A 129 17.40 -13.81 -5.54
C THR A 129 17.34 -14.74 -4.33
N ASP A 130 16.73 -14.33 -3.23
CA ASP A 130 16.53 -15.14 -2.04
C ASP A 130 15.22 -15.95 -2.14
N VAL A 131 15.27 -17.23 -1.79
CA VAL A 131 14.07 -18.09 -1.73
C VAL A 131 13.36 -17.89 -0.40
N TYR A 132 12.07 -17.60 -0.46
CA TYR A 132 11.19 -17.53 0.69
C TYR A 132 10.11 -18.62 0.61
N LEU A 133 9.79 -19.21 1.77
CA LEU A 133 8.69 -20.17 1.94
C LEU A 133 8.05 -19.99 3.31
N ARG A 134 6.86 -20.56 3.50
CA ARG A 134 6.25 -20.70 4.83
C ARG A 134 7.16 -21.56 5.72
N TYR A 135 7.36 -21.16 6.97
CA TYR A 135 8.29 -21.85 7.89
C TYR A 135 7.95 -23.33 8.08
N GLY A 136 6.65 -23.68 8.10
CA GLY A 136 6.20 -25.07 8.14
C GLY A 136 6.70 -25.90 6.95
N THR A 137 6.70 -25.30 5.75
CA THR A 137 7.22 -25.90 4.51
C THR A 137 8.75 -25.99 4.54
N VAL A 138 9.43 -24.95 5.06
CA VAL A 138 10.90 -24.96 5.23
C VAL A 138 11.36 -26.10 6.13
N LYS A 139 10.64 -26.39 7.23
CA LYS A 139 10.96 -27.53 8.11
C LYS A 139 10.90 -28.88 7.38
N LYS A 140 9.92 -29.06 6.50
CA LYS A 140 9.79 -30.28 5.69
C LYS A 140 10.91 -30.36 4.64
N LEU A 141 11.20 -29.26 3.96
CA LEU A 141 12.27 -29.18 2.97
C LEU A 141 13.65 -29.44 3.62
N ALA A 142 13.87 -28.96 4.85
CA ALA A 142 15.08 -29.25 5.62
C ALA A 142 15.25 -30.75 5.92
N ALA A 143 14.14 -31.47 6.16
CA ALA A 143 14.18 -32.92 6.35
C ALA A 143 14.55 -33.65 5.06
N VAL A 144 14.03 -33.22 3.90
CA VAL A 144 14.43 -33.73 2.58
C VAL A 144 15.91 -33.49 2.32
N GLN A 145 16.39 -32.25 2.53
CA GLN A 145 17.80 -31.88 2.36
C GLN A 145 18.71 -32.75 3.24
N LYS A 146 18.31 -33.00 4.50
CA LYS A 146 19.05 -33.86 5.40
C LYS A 146 19.13 -35.30 4.89
N ALA A 147 18.00 -35.88 4.44
CA ALA A 147 17.96 -37.23 3.91
C ALA A 147 18.79 -37.40 2.62
N LEU A 148 18.85 -36.37 1.78
CA LEU A 148 19.72 -36.33 0.60
C LEU A 148 21.20 -36.23 0.99
N LYS A 149 21.56 -35.47 1.99
CA LYS A 149 22.94 -35.38 2.51
C LYS A 149 23.51 -36.69 2.95
N GLU A 150 22.71 -37.57 3.57
CA GLU A 150 23.10 -38.91 3.97
C GLU A 150 23.46 -39.79 2.76
N LYS A 151 23.02 -39.39 1.55
CA LYS A 151 23.32 -40.04 0.27
C LYS A 151 24.40 -39.29 -0.54
N GLY A 152 25.04 -38.24 0.01
CA GLY A 152 26.01 -37.41 -0.68
C GLY A 152 25.39 -36.47 -1.74
N LEU A 153 24.09 -36.21 -1.63
CA LEU A 153 23.32 -35.37 -2.55
C LEU A 153 22.78 -34.13 -1.85
N GLY A 154 22.21 -33.22 -2.60
CA GLY A 154 21.51 -32.02 -2.09
C GLY A 154 20.42 -31.53 -3.03
N LEU A 155 19.71 -30.51 -2.59
CA LEU A 155 18.72 -29.80 -3.40
C LEU A 155 19.28 -28.50 -3.98
N LYS A 156 18.82 -28.18 -5.18
CA LYS A 156 18.87 -26.83 -5.74
C LYS A 156 17.44 -26.37 -6.02
N VAL A 157 17.10 -25.15 -5.57
CA VAL A 157 15.77 -24.55 -5.75
C VAL A 157 15.79 -23.64 -6.96
N TRP A 158 14.88 -23.86 -7.90
CA TRP A 158 14.67 -23.08 -9.11
C TRP A 158 13.54 -22.04 -8.97
N ASP A 159 12.47 -22.34 -8.19
CA ASP A 159 11.43 -21.42 -7.78
C ASP A 159 10.88 -21.77 -6.39
N GLY A 160 10.38 -20.77 -5.69
CA GLY A 160 9.77 -20.91 -4.37
C GLY A 160 8.52 -20.06 -4.25
N TYR A 161 8.49 -19.15 -3.27
CA TYR A 161 7.42 -18.16 -3.21
C TYR A 161 7.50 -17.24 -4.42
N ARG A 162 6.43 -17.23 -5.19
CA ARG A 162 6.22 -16.31 -6.31
C ARG A 162 5.19 -15.28 -5.88
N PRO A 163 5.57 -14.00 -5.72
CA PRO A 163 4.59 -12.94 -5.46
C PRO A 163 3.49 -12.94 -6.52
N VAL A 164 2.29 -12.51 -6.15
CA VAL A 164 1.16 -12.49 -7.08
C VAL A 164 1.49 -11.71 -8.37
N TYR A 165 2.27 -10.61 -8.27
CA TYR A 165 2.74 -9.87 -9.46
C TYR A 165 3.62 -10.73 -10.39
N GLY A 166 4.47 -11.56 -9.84
CA GLY A 166 5.28 -12.49 -10.64
C GLY A 166 4.40 -13.44 -11.45
N GLN A 167 3.26 -13.88 -10.88
CA GLN A 167 2.29 -14.71 -11.62
C GLN A 167 1.63 -13.94 -12.77
N TYR A 168 1.31 -12.65 -12.57
CA TYR A 168 0.79 -11.81 -13.65
C TYR A 168 1.82 -11.56 -14.74
N ARG A 169 3.08 -11.25 -14.39
CA ARG A 169 4.17 -11.09 -15.36
C ARG A 169 4.43 -12.36 -16.18
N LEU A 170 4.34 -13.54 -15.56
CA LEU A 170 4.42 -14.81 -16.29
C LEU A 170 3.26 -14.97 -17.28
N TRP A 171 2.05 -14.66 -16.85
CA TRP A 171 0.88 -14.70 -17.71
C TRP A 171 0.96 -13.70 -18.87
N GLU A 172 1.44 -12.47 -18.63
CA GLU A 172 1.68 -11.47 -19.68
C GLU A 172 2.73 -11.96 -20.70
N ALA A 173 3.81 -12.60 -20.21
CA ALA A 173 4.84 -13.15 -21.09
C ALA A 173 4.38 -14.37 -21.88
N CYS A 174 3.49 -15.19 -21.30
CA CYS A 174 2.93 -16.39 -21.93
C CYS A 174 1.47 -16.60 -21.49
N PRO A 175 0.47 -15.97 -22.16
CA PRO A 175 -0.95 -16.07 -21.79
C PRO A 175 -1.58 -17.38 -22.29
N ASP A 176 -0.94 -18.49 -22.00
CA ASP A 176 -1.41 -19.83 -22.36
C ASP A 176 -1.63 -20.65 -21.07
N PRO A 177 -2.89 -21.03 -20.75
CA PRO A 177 -3.21 -21.78 -19.56
C PRO A 177 -2.61 -23.20 -19.52
N THR A 178 -2.02 -23.66 -20.61
CA THR A 178 -1.27 -24.93 -20.67
C THR A 178 0.04 -24.83 -19.90
N TYR A 179 0.69 -23.64 -19.91
CA TYR A 179 2.00 -23.41 -19.31
C TYR A 179 1.94 -22.54 -18.06
N VAL A 180 1.05 -21.57 -18.03
CA VAL A 180 0.94 -20.60 -16.92
C VAL A 180 -0.49 -20.57 -16.40
N SER A 181 -0.67 -20.71 -15.10
CA SER A 181 -2.00 -20.54 -14.48
C SER A 181 -2.52 -19.13 -14.71
N ASP A 182 -3.72 -19.00 -15.29
CA ASP A 182 -4.40 -17.72 -15.51
C ASP A 182 -4.73 -17.06 -14.17
N PRO A 183 -4.07 -15.93 -13.82
CA PRO A 183 -4.28 -15.28 -12.53
C PRO A 183 -5.69 -14.70 -12.36
N ALA A 184 -6.44 -14.48 -13.45
CA ALA A 184 -7.85 -14.05 -13.38
C ALA A 184 -8.78 -15.19 -12.95
N LYS A 185 -8.37 -16.45 -13.11
CA LYS A 185 -9.15 -17.65 -12.72
C LYS A 185 -8.69 -18.24 -11.39
N GLY A 186 -7.52 -17.89 -10.93
CA GLY A 186 -6.95 -18.37 -9.68
C GLY A 186 -5.46 -18.10 -9.57
N THR A 187 -4.92 -18.15 -8.37
CA THR A 187 -3.49 -17.95 -8.13
C THR A 187 -2.74 -19.28 -8.13
N SER A 188 -1.51 -19.28 -8.64
CA SER A 188 -0.58 -20.40 -8.54
C SER A 188 -0.36 -20.82 -7.07
N SER A 189 -0.08 -22.09 -6.84
CA SER A 189 0.32 -22.60 -5.52
C SER A 189 1.58 -21.93 -4.98
N HIS A 190 2.51 -21.50 -5.84
CA HIS A 190 3.70 -20.72 -5.47
C HIS A 190 3.35 -19.42 -4.74
N CYS A 191 2.23 -18.77 -5.08
CA CYS A 191 1.77 -17.57 -4.38
C CYS A 191 1.34 -17.78 -2.93
N ARG A 192 1.27 -19.05 -2.48
CA ARG A 192 0.98 -19.42 -1.09
C ARG A 192 2.24 -19.63 -0.24
N GLY A 193 3.42 -19.75 -0.91
CA GLY A 193 4.71 -20.00 -0.26
C GLY A 193 4.86 -21.41 0.29
N ASN A 194 4.12 -22.36 -0.26
CA ASN A 194 4.19 -23.77 0.11
C ASN A 194 4.54 -24.69 -1.06
N THR A 195 5.02 -24.12 -2.15
CA THR A 195 5.41 -24.83 -3.36
C THR A 195 6.85 -24.48 -3.72
N VAL A 196 7.57 -25.49 -4.18
CA VAL A 196 8.95 -25.37 -4.63
C VAL A 196 9.15 -26.15 -5.92
N ASP A 197 9.95 -25.56 -6.81
CA ASP A 197 10.53 -26.25 -7.96
C ASP A 197 11.99 -26.54 -7.65
N VAL A 198 12.36 -27.83 -7.66
CA VAL A 198 13.66 -28.29 -7.17
C VAL A 198 14.26 -29.36 -8.07
N THR A 199 15.60 -29.43 -8.03
CA THR A 199 16.38 -30.50 -8.65
C THR A 199 17.40 -31.07 -7.67
N LEU A 200 18.00 -32.22 -8.02
CA LEU A 200 19.08 -32.87 -7.29
C LEU A 200 20.45 -32.36 -7.75
N VAL A 201 21.35 -32.18 -6.77
CA VAL A 201 22.75 -31.88 -7.01
C VAL A 201 23.67 -32.87 -6.29
N ASP A 202 24.86 -33.08 -6.86
CA ASP A 202 25.95 -33.83 -6.22
C ASP A 202 26.63 -33.01 -5.09
N SER A 203 27.61 -33.61 -4.43
CA SER A 203 28.38 -32.96 -3.36
C SER A 203 29.17 -31.72 -3.80
N ASN A 204 29.36 -31.51 -5.10
CA ASN A 204 30.01 -30.34 -5.70
C ASN A 204 29.01 -29.29 -6.18
N GLY A 205 27.71 -29.51 -5.98
CA GLY A 205 26.65 -28.61 -6.41
C GLY A 205 26.28 -28.72 -7.90
N LYS A 206 26.79 -29.72 -8.61
CA LYS A 206 26.44 -29.99 -10.00
C LYS A 206 25.11 -30.72 -10.07
N GLU A 207 24.19 -30.26 -10.91
CA GLU A 207 22.91 -30.93 -11.16
C GLU A 207 23.09 -32.34 -11.71
N LEU A 208 22.30 -33.26 -11.20
CA LEU A 208 22.23 -34.63 -11.71
C LEU A 208 21.45 -34.66 -13.02
N GLU A 209 21.61 -35.73 -13.76
CA GLU A 209 20.79 -36.01 -14.93
C GLU A 209 19.35 -36.25 -14.50
N MET A 210 18.43 -35.42 -14.99
CA MET A 210 16.99 -35.47 -14.71
C MET A 210 16.21 -35.65 -16.03
N PRO A 211 14.90 -35.95 -16.00
CA PRO A 211 14.11 -36.20 -17.22
C PRO A 211 14.16 -35.06 -18.23
N THR A 212 14.09 -33.80 -17.74
CA THR A 212 14.16 -32.58 -18.55
C THR A 212 14.89 -31.48 -17.79
N GLY A 213 15.14 -30.32 -18.43
CA GLY A 213 15.46 -29.06 -17.75
C GLY A 213 14.22 -28.45 -17.08
N PHE A 214 14.45 -27.34 -16.38
CA PHE A 214 13.38 -26.52 -15.77
C PHE A 214 12.49 -25.90 -16.87
N ASP A 215 11.19 -25.89 -16.68
CA ASP A 215 10.19 -25.38 -17.63
C ASP A 215 10.25 -26.00 -19.04
N ASP A 216 10.78 -27.20 -19.15
CA ASP A 216 10.60 -28.00 -20.36
C ASP A 216 9.23 -28.69 -20.30
N PHE A 217 8.23 -28.06 -20.88
CA PHE A 217 6.84 -28.53 -20.86
C PHE A 217 6.53 -29.60 -21.92
N THR A 218 7.55 -30.36 -22.33
CA THR A 218 7.33 -31.54 -23.18
C THR A 218 6.77 -32.69 -22.37
N ALA A 219 6.24 -33.72 -23.05
CA ALA A 219 5.70 -34.91 -22.39
C ALA A 219 6.75 -35.63 -21.49
N LYS A 220 8.05 -35.42 -21.74
CA LYS A 220 9.12 -35.96 -20.89
C LYS A 220 9.19 -35.38 -19.47
N ALA A 221 8.52 -34.24 -19.23
CA ALA A 221 8.46 -33.63 -17.92
C ALA A 221 7.50 -34.32 -16.95
N ASP A 222 6.65 -35.21 -17.47
CA ASP A 222 5.69 -35.93 -16.64
C ASP A 222 6.36 -36.92 -15.68
N ARG A 223 5.58 -37.45 -14.73
CA ARG A 223 6.07 -38.36 -13.69
C ARG A 223 5.95 -39.85 -14.01
N ASP A 224 5.70 -40.20 -15.27
CA ASP A 224 5.72 -41.62 -15.67
C ASP A 224 7.16 -42.10 -15.94
N TYR A 225 8.08 -41.15 -16.24
CA TYR A 225 9.50 -41.38 -16.47
C TYR A 225 9.84 -42.42 -17.55
N SER A 226 8.90 -42.70 -18.47
CA SER A 226 9.04 -43.76 -19.44
C SER A 226 9.90 -43.40 -20.65
N ASP A 227 10.04 -42.11 -20.94
CA ASP A 227 10.68 -41.59 -22.16
C ASP A 227 12.00 -40.84 -21.87
N CYS A 228 12.60 -41.06 -20.69
CA CYS A 228 13.91 -40.52 -20.31
C CYS A 228 14.92 -41.66 -20.06
N THR A 229 16.18 -41.33 -19.79
CA THR A 229 17.19 -42.32 -19.46
C THR A 229 16.90 -43.02 -18.15
N GLN A 230 17.41 -44.25 -17.99
CA GLN A 230 17.24 -44.98 -16.73
C GLN A 230 17.86 -44.27 -15.53
N THR A 231 18.95 -43.51 -15.75
CA THR A 231 19.59 -42.66 -14.72
C THR A 231 18.69 -41.52 -14.33
N ALA A 232 18.15 -40.78 -15.32
CA ALA A 232 17.24 -39.67 -15.07
C ALA A 232 15.97 -40.12 -14.32
N ALA A 233 15.37 -41.23 -14.77
CA ALA A 233 14.20 -41.85 -14.11
C ALA A 233 14.50 -42.22 -12.66
N ALA A 234 15.66 -42.83 -12.37
CA ALA A 234 16.05 -43.21 -11.01
C ALA A 234 16.27 -41.96 -10.11
N ASN A 235 16.90 -40.90 -10.63
CA ASN A 235 17.12 -39.65 -9.91
C ASN A 235 15.81 -38.93 -9.63
N ALA A 236 14.92 -38.83 -10.62
CA ALA A 236 13.60 -38.20 -10.44
C ALA A 236 12.74 -38.99 -9.43
N LYS A 237 12.78 -40.30 -9.50
CA LYS A 237 12.07 -41.19 -8.56
C LYS A 237 12.60 -41.04 -7.13
N LEU A 238 13.92 -40.96 -6.94
CA LEU A 238 14.54 -40.72 -5.63
C LEU A 238 14.06 -39.38 -5.03
N LEU A 239 14.06 -38.28 -5.84
CA LEU A 239 13.56 -37.00 -5.42
C LEU A 239 12.09 -37.06 -5.03
N GLU A 240 11.28 -37.68 -5.88
CA GLU A 240 9.85 -37.83 -5.65
C GLU A 240 9.54 -38.59 -4.35
N ASP A 241 10.23 -39.71 -4.11
CA ASP A 241 10.01 -40.53 -2.93
C ASP A 241 10.37 -39.77 -1.64
N LEU A 242 11.50 -39.06 -1.62
CA LEU A 242 11.89 -38.28 -0.47
C LEU A 242 10.96 -37.06 -0.23
N MET A 243 10.55 -36.39 -1.29
CA MET A 243 9.59 -35.29 -1.17
C MET A 243 8.24 -35.76 -0.62
N LYS A 244 7.73 -36.92 -1.12
CA LYS A 244 6.49 -37.56 -0.61
C LYS A 244 6.62 -37.98 0.84
N GLU A 245 7.72 -38.63 1.21
CA GLU A 245 8.00 -39.09 2.58
C GLU A 245 7.95 -37.94 3.57
N HIS A 246 8.42 -36.75 3.17
CA HIS A 246 8.44 -35.56 4.00
C HIS A 246 7.23 -34.63 3.81
N GLY A 247 6.15 -35.11 3.21
CA GLY A 247 4.84 -34.47 3.18
C GLY A 247 4.66 -33.42 2.10
N PHE A 248 5.31 -33.63 0.95
CA PHE A 248 5.03 -32.90 -0.28
C PHE A 248 4.21 -33.76 -1.24
N ARG A 249 3.52 -33.09 -2.17
CA ARG A 249 2.79 -33.70 -3.28
C ARG A 249 3.37 -33.14 -4.58
N GLY A 250 3.70 -34.03 -5.52
CA GLY A 250 4.10 -33.65 -6.88
C GLY A 250 2.91 -33.18 -7.72
N TYR A 251 3.22 -32.54 -8.83
CA TYR A 251 2.28 -32.27 -9.93
C TYR A 251 2.62 -33.20 -11.09
N ASP A 252 1.62 -33.89 -11.63
CA ASP A 252 1.84 -35.03 -12.55
C ASP A 252 2.56 -34.64 -13.84
N ALA A 253 2.36 -33.42 -14.34
CA ALA A 253 2.98 -32.90 -15.56
C ALA A 253 4.39 -32.34 -15.39
N GLU A 254 4.89 -32.21 -14.15
CA GLU A 254 6.16 -31.54 -13.85
C GLU A 254 6.92 -32.28 -12.76
N TRP A 255 8.04 -32.94 -13.10
CA TRP A 255 8.81 -33.75 -12.15
C TRP A 255 9.48 -32.89 -11.06
N TRP A 256 9.75 -31.61 -11.32
CA TRP A 256 10.42 -30.68 -10.39
C TRP A 256 9.47 -30.03 -9.38
N HIS A 257 8.16 -29.98 -9.66
CA HIS A 257 7.16 -29.22 -8.91
C HIS A 257 6.61 -30.00 -7.71
N TYR A 258 6.75 -29.43 -6.50
CA TYR A 258 6.29 -30.03 -5.26
C TYR A 258 5.57 -29.03 -4.37
N THR A 259 4.34 -29.36 -3.99
CA THR A 259 3.51 -28.58 -3.07
C THR A 259 3.41 -29.26 -1.72
N ASP A 260 3.65 -28.53 -0.62
CA ASP A 260 3.38 -28.99 0.74
C ASP A 260 1.91 -29.39 0.89
N THR A 261 1.66 -30.57 1.50
CA THR A 261 0.30 -31.06 1.75
C THR A 261 -0.50 -30.17 2.71
N LYS A 262 0.17 -29.30 3.51
CA LYS A 262 -0.48 -28.27 4.30
C LYS A 262 -0.82 -27.07 3.41
N SER A 263 -2.10 -26.70 3.38
CA SER A 263 -2.57 -25.52 2.65
C SER A 263 -2.33 -24.24 3.45
N TYR A 264 -2.01 -23.14 2.74
CA TYR A 264 -1.88 -21.81 3.29
C TYR A 264 -2.63 -20.80 2.41
N ASP A 265 -2.95 -19.63 2.97
CA ASP A 265 -3.55 -18.54 2.22
C ASP A 265 -2.52 -17.90 1.27
N VAL A 266 -3.03 -17.34 0.16
CA VAL A 266 -2.23 -16.54 -0.76
C VAL A 266 -1.70 -15.31 -0.03
N GLU A 267 -0.39 -15.07 -0.15
CA GLU A 267 0.23 -13.84 0.37
C GLU A 267 0.09 -12.70 -0.66
N LYS A 268 -0.37 -11.54 -0.20
CA LYS A 268 -0.65 -10.39 -1.06
C LYS A 268 0.19 -9.15 -0.72
N GLN A 269 0.93 -9.18 0.37
CA GLN A 269 1.60 -7.99 0.91
C GLN A 269 3.12 -8.14 1.01
N PHE A 270 3.63 -9.38 0.96
CA PHE A 270 5.05 -9.64 1.10
C PHE A 270 5.74 -9.61 -0.27
N ASP A 271 6.70 -8.70 -0.41
CA ASP A 271 7.60 -8.63 -1.56
C ASP A 271 9.04 -8.91 -1.11
N PRO A 272 9.65 -10.03 -1.54
CA PRO A 272 11.05 -10.35 -1.22
C PRO A 272 12.08 -9.40 -1.85
N ALA A 273 11.72 -8.63 -2.88
CA ALA A 273 12.60 -7.65 -3.50
C ALA A 273 12.97 -6.48 -2.57
N VAL A 274 12.18 -6.29 -1.51
CA VAL A 274 12.42 -5.23 -0.55
C VAL A 274 13.59 -5.59 0.37
N THR A 275 14.46 -4.62 0.68
CA THR A 275 15.67 -4.78 1.50
C THR A 275 15.46 -5.52 2.82
N SER A 276 16.47 -6.25 3.28
CA SER A 276 16.46 -6.94 4.57
C SER A 276 16.52 -6.02 5.80
N GLN A 277 16.87 -4.74 5.64
CA GLN A 277 16.93 -3.74 6.72
C GLN A 277 15.79 -2.75 6.62
N TRP A 278 15.12 -2.52 7.76
CA TRP A 278 13.93 -1.68 7.87
C TRP A 278 14.06 -0.68 9.01
N ILE A 279 13.42 0.47 8.90
CA ILE A 279 13.37 1.51 9.92
C ILE A 279 11.98 1.52 10.56
N VAL A 280 11.93 1.62 11.89
CA VAL A 280 10.68 1.83 12.62
C VAL A 280 10.16 3.24 12.36
N ASN A 281 9.01 3.34 11.71
CA ASN A 281 8.28 4.58 11.43
C ASN A 281 6.95 4.60 12.19
N CYS A 282 6.95 5.22 13.36
CA CYS A 282 5.79 5.35 14.25
C CYS A 282 5.92 6.64 15.06
N ASN A 283 4.93 7.00 15.89
CA ASN A 283 5.00 8.25 16.67
C ASN A 283 6.13 8.28 17.69
N GLN A 284 6.30 7.22 18.48
CA GLN A 284 7.31 7.12 19.53
C GLN A 284 8.03 5.77 19.54
N SER A 285 7.28 4.68 19.64
CA SER A 285 7.80 3.32 19.64
C SER A 285 6.72 2.32 19.25
N VAL A 286 7.16 1.15 18.77
CA VAL A 286 6.28 0.02 18.43
C VAL A 286 6.69 -1.20 19.25
N SER A 287 5.73 -2.06 19.56
CA SER A 287 5.98 -3.30 20.28
C SER A 287 6.53 -4.38 19.34
N LEU A 288 7.68 -4.95 19.68
CA LEU A 288 8.13 -6.24 19.15
C LEU A 288 7.39 -7.35 19.92
N ARG A 289 6.60 -8.18 19.24
CA ARG A 289 5.65 -9.11 19.85
C ARG A 289 6.05 -10.55 19.64
N LYS A 290 5.66 -11.43 20.56
CA LYS A 290 5.92 -12.88 20.46
C LYS A 290 5.18 -13.58 19.30
N ARG A 291 4.03 -13.06 18.90
CA ARG A 291 3.17 -13.63 17.86
C ARG A 291 2.64 -12.51 16.94
N PRO A 292 2.25 -12.82 15.69
CA PRO A 292 1.68 -11.83 14.74
C PRO A 292 0.23 -11.48 15.12
N ASP A 293 0.07 -10.85 16.26
CA ASP A 293 -1.21 -10.49 16.87
C ASP A 293 -1.02 -9.23 17.74
N THR A 294 -1.90 -8.24 17.58
CA THR A 294 -1.85 -6.98 18.33
C THR A 294 -2.08 -7.17 19.83
N ALA A 295 -2.74 -8.24 20.26
CA ALA A 295 -2.94 -8.61 21.66
C ALA A 295 -1.77 -9.45 22.24
N ALA A 296 -0.84 -9.93 21.40
CA ALA A 296 0.29 -10.74 21.88
C ALA A 296 1.24 -9.94 22.78
N ALA A 297 1.86 -10.63 23.74
CA ALA A 297 2.82 -10.05 24.65
C ALA A 297 3.99 -9.37 23.90
N SER A 298 4.34 -8.16 24.33
CA SER A 298 5.52 -7.45 23.86
C SER A 298 6.78 -8.01 24.52
N ILE A 299 7.81 -8.29 23.73
CA ILE A 299 9.12 -8.75 24.19
C ILE A 299 10.18 -7.64 24.16
N ALA A 300 9.89 -6.56 23.43
CA ALA A 300 10.69 -5.34 23.41
C ALA A 300 9.84 -4.18 22.87
N SER A 301 10.29 -2.95 23.17
CA SER A 301 9.80 -1.72 22.56
C SER A 301 10.88 -1.17 21.64
N VAL A 302 10.56 -0.95 20.38
CA VAL A 302 11.47 -0.42 19.37
C VAL A 302 11.12 1.03 19.09
N LYS A 303 12.03 1.95 19.38
CA LYS A 303 11.80 3.39 19.21
C LYS A 303 11.78 3.79 17.73
N LYS A 304 11.05 4.87 17.41
CA LYS A 304 11.07 5.53 16.10
C LYS A 304 12.51 5.72 15.59
N GLY A 305 12.74 5.48 14.31
CA GLY A 305 14.04 5.63 13.65
C GLY A 305 15.06 4.53 13.93
N LYS A 306 14.72 3.52 14.75
CA LYS A 306 15.60 2.37 14.97
C LYS A 306 15.47 1.38 13.84
N THR A 307 16.61 0.83 13.41
CA THR A 307 16.68 -0.20 12.38
C THR A 307 16.36 -1.57 12.97
N VAL A 308 15.59 -2.35 12.24
CA VAL A 308 15.31 -3.77 12.46
C VAL A 308 15.74 -4.56 11.23
N ARG A 309 16.12 -5.81 11.39
CA ARG A 309 16.41 -6.71 10.28
C ARG A 309 15.17 -7.53 9.98
N LEU A 310 14.64 -7.42 8.76
CA LEU A 310 13.53 -8.25 8.30
C LEU A 310 14.02 -9.69 8.11
N LEU A 311 13.31 -10.63 8.70
CA LEU A 311 13.55 -12.07 8.60
C LEU A 311 12.44 -12.79 7.82
N GLY A 312 11.27 -12.16 7.70
CA GLY A 312 10.14 -12.75 7.04
C GLY A 312 8.86 -11.93 7.26
N TRP A 313 7.72 -12.51 6.85
CA TRP A 313 6.44 -11.82 6.89
C TRP A 313 5.28 -12.75 7.23
N ASN A 314 4.32 -12.28 8.01
CA ASN A 314 3.11 -13.02 8.33
C ASN A 314 1.88 -12.10 8.23
N GLN A 315 1.15 -12.19 7.14
CA GLN A 315 0.00 -11.32 6.84
C GLN A 315 0.36 -9.83 6.96
N ARG A 316 -0.10 -9.15 8.03
CA ARG A 316 0.20 -7.75 8.32
C ARG A 316 1.42 -7.53 9.22
N PHE A 317 2.12 -8.59 9.63
CA PHE A 317 3.22 -8.48 10.58
C PHE A 317 4.55 -8.87 9.93
N ALA A 318 5.54 -8.00 10.05
CA ALA A 318 6.91 -8.32 9.74
C ALA A 318 7.53 -9.16 10.88
N TYR A 319 8.16 -10.26 10.54
CA TYR A 319 9.01 -11.04 11.43
C TYR A 319 10.40 -10.44 11.37
N VAL A 320 10.87 -9.85 12.46
CA VAL A 320 12.09 -9.06 12.49
C VAL A 320 13.01 -9.45 13.65
N GLU A 321 14.29 -9.08 13.51
CA GLU A 321 15.29 -9.14 14.58
C GLU A 321 15.68 -7.73 15.01
N TYR A 322 15.68 -7.49 16.34
CA TYR A 322 16.12 -6.26 16.98
C TYR A 322 16.90 -6.56 18.25
N GLN A 323 18.16 -6.14 18.30
CA GLN A 323 19.05 -6.38 19.46
C GLN A 323 19.07 -7.85 19.92
N GLY A 324 19.20 -8.78 18.96
CA GLY A 324 19.23 -10.22 19.22
C GLY A 324 17.88 -10.85 19.60
N LYS A 325 16.80 -10.07 19.67
CA LYS A 325 15.44 -10.58 19.93
C LYS A 325 14.69 -10.69 18.62
N ARG A 326 14.03 -11.82 18.39
CA ARG A 326 13.18 -12.06 17.23
C ARG A 326 11.71 -12.01 17.60
N GLY A 327 10.91 -11.39 16.76
CA GLY A 327 9.47 -11.24 16.99
C GLY A 327 8.78 -10.51 15.86
N TYR A 328 7.57 -10.05 16.11
CA TYR A 328 6.68 -9.48 15.09
C TYR A 328 6.41 -8.01 15.38
N ILE A 329 6.55 -7.18 14.36
CA ILE A 329 6.10 -5.78 14.34
C ILE A 329 5.00 -5.67 13.30
N LEU A 330 3.94 -4.90 13.58
CA LEU A 330 2.93 -4.59 12.58
C LEU A 330 3.59 -3.83 11.42
N GLY A 331 3.43 -4.34 10.20
CA GLY A 331 4.10 -3.84 9.00
C GLY A 331 3.85 -2.37 8.70
N ASP A 332 2.68 -1.86 9.11
CA ASP A 332 2.32 -0.44 8.97
C ASP A 332 3.29 0.52 9.72
N TYR A 333 4.14 -0.01 10.62
CA TYR A 333 5.07 0.77 11.42
C TYR A 333 6.53 0.59 11.06
N ILE A 334 6.85 -0.08 9.96
CA ILE A 334 8.21 -0.22 9.47
C ILE A 334 8.30 0.09 7.99
N LEU A 335 9.45 0.61 7.57
CA LEU A 335 9.77 0.96 6.20
C LEU A 335 11.14 0.39 5.82
N PRO A 336 11.39 0.05 4.54
CA PRO A 336 12.72 -0.30 4.06
C PRO A 336 13.75 0.80 4.39
N LYS A 337 14.91 0.41 4.90
CA LYS A 337 15.93 1.39 5.35
C LYS A 337 16.56 2.17 4.19
N GLU A 338 16.68 1.55 3.02
CA GLU A 338 17.34 2.15 1.87
C GLU A 338 16.41 3.00 1.00
N GLU A 339 15.11 2.96 1.28
CA GLU A 339 14.10 3.71 0.56
C GLU A 339 13.19 4.47 1.52
N THR A 340 13.63 5.62 1.99
CA THR A 340 12.71 6.73 2.05
C THR A 340 12.54 7.18 0.60
N VAL A 341 11.63 6.56 -0.16
CA VAL A 341 11.46 6.86 -1.59
C VAL A 341 11.05 8.33 -1.76
N THR A 342 10.37 8.90 -0.76
CA THR A 342 10.14 10.34 -0.70
C THR A 342 11.43 11.15 -0.61
N SER A 343 12.57 10.59 -0.16
CA SER A 343 13.87 11.28 -0.20
C SER A 343 14.43 11.44 -1.62
N GLN A 344 13.91 10.70 -2.58
CA GLN A 344 14.24 10.85 -4.01
C GLN A 344 13.46 11.99 -4.66
N LEU A 345 12.35 12.45 -4.05
CA LEU A 345 11.61 13.61 -4.51
C LEU A 345 12.42 14.89 -4.22
N THR A 346 12.54 15.74 -5.22
CA THR A 346 13.33 16.99 -5.13
C THR A 346 12.47 18.24 -5.14
N ILE A 347 11.24 18.13 -5.67
CA ILE A 347 10.25 19.20 -5.75
C ILE A 347 9.24 19.03 -4.61
N VAL A 348 8.53 17.91 -4.58
CA VAL A 348 7.42 17.67 -3.64
C VAL A 348 7.95 17.09 -2.33
N GLN A 349 8.07 17.90 -1.30
CA GLN A 349 8.59 17.45 -0.01
C GLN A 349 7.48 16.84 0.88
N PRO A 350 7.79 15.77 1.65
CA PRO A 350 6.86 15.23 2.63
C PRO A 350 6.45 16.28 3.67
N THR A 351 5.15 16.50 3.85
CA THR A 351 4.62 17.48 4.80
C THR A 351 3.32 17.01 5.44
N ASN A 352 3.07 17.45 6.69
CA ASN A 352 1.79 17.22 7.36
C ASN A 352 0.65 18.06 6.79
N VAL A 353 0.97 19.21 6.24
CA VAL A 353 0.01 20.17 5.72
C VAL A 353 0.48 20.63 4.35
N TYR A 354 -0.13 20.04 3.33
CA TYR A 354 0.15 20.39 1.94
C TYR A 354 -0.83 21.47 1.49
N THR A 355 -0.41 22.73 1.60
CA THR A 355 -1.26 23.88 1.29
C THR A 355 -1.46 24.06 -0.21
N TYR A 356 -2.52 24.79 -0.59
CA TYR A 356 -2.76 25.16 -1.99
C TYR A 356 -1.57 25.92 -2.59
N GLN A 357 -0.97 26.85 -1.86
CA GLN A 357 0.20 27.63 -2.32
C GLN A 357 1.42 26.73 -2.54
N GLN A 358 1.66 25.77 -1.64
CA GLN A 358 2.75 24.82 -1.82
C GLN A 358 2.53 23.95 -3.06
N MET A 359 1.30 23.45 -3.25
CA MET A 359 0.94 22.67 -4.43
C MET A 359 1.19 23.48 -5.72
N GLN A 360 0.74 24.73 -5.79
CA GLN A 360 0.98 25.57 -6.97
C GLN A 360 2.46 25.77 -7.25
N ALA A 361 3.29 25.99 -6.21
CA ALA A 361 4.73 26.11 -6.35
C ALA A 361 5.37 24.83 -6.90
N ASP A 362 4.97 23.66 -6.38
CA ASP A 362 5.47 22.37 -6.82
C ASP A 362 5.06 22.06 -8.27
N LEU A 363 3.81 22.36 -8.65
CA LEU A 363 3.32 22.20 -10.03
C LEU A 363 4.06 23.11 -11.00
N ALA A 364 4.31 24.36 -10.63
CA ALA A 364 5.07 25.30 -11.44
C ALA A 364 6.53 24.85 -11.61
N ALA A 365 7.16 24.35 -10.54
CA ALA A 365 8.52 23.80 -10.60
C ALA A 365 8.60 22.55 -11.50
N MET A 366 7.59 21.67 -11.47
CA MET A 366 7.54 20.54 -12.41
C MET A 366 7.37 21.00 -13.86
N ALA A 367 6.52 21.99 -14.10
CA ALA A 367 6.32 22.54 -15.45
C ALA A 367 7.58 23.24 -16.00
N ASP A 368 8.37 23.86 -15.14
CA ASP A 368 9.66 24.47 -15.51
C ASP A 368 10.74 23.41 -15.76
N GLN A 369 10.85 22.40 -14.89
CA GLN A 369 11.89 21.39 -14.96
C GLN A 369 11.67 20.35 -16.09
N TYR A 370 10.40 20.08 -16.42
CA TYR A 370 9.98 19.07 -17.40
C TYR A 370 9.12 19.66 -18.53
N ASP A 371 9.47 20.83 -19.02
CA ASP A 371 8.71 21.67 -19.96
C ASP A 371 8.28 20.96 -21.24
N GLN A 372 9.08 20.00 -21.72
CA GLN A 372 8.73 19.18 -22.90
C GLN A 372 7.62 18.14 -22.64
N TRP A 373 7.34 17.80 -21.37
CA TRP A 373 6.39 16.73 -20.99
C TRP A 373 5.24 17.23 -20.12
N VAL A 374 5.37 18.43 -19.56
CA VAL A 374 4.42 18.96 -18.58
C VAL A 374 3.77 20.23 -19.09
N THR A 375 2.44 20.27 -19.04
CA THR A 375 1.65 21.48 -19.29
C THR A 375 0.80 21.80 -18.07
N LEU A 376 0.96 22.99 -17.51
CA LEU A 376 0.17 23.48 -16.39
C LEU A 376 -0.94 24.42 -16.90
N SER A 377 -2.17 24.19 -16.44
CA SER A 377 -3.36 25.00 -16.76
C SER A 377 -4.40 24.88 -15.64
N SER A 378 -5.66 25.26 -15.92
CA SER A 378 -6.75 25.17 -14.96
C SER A 378 -8.00 24.58 -15.64
N ILE A 379 -8.83 23.86 -14.85
CA ILE A 379 -10.14 23.38 -15.32
C ILE A 379 -11.27 24.35 -14.97
N GLY A 380 -11.04 25.35 -14.16
CA GLY A 380 -12.02 26.31 -13.67
C GLY A 380 -11.68 26.84 -12.28
N THR A 381 -12.69 27.31 -11.56
CA THR A 381 -12.52 27.87 -10.21
C THR A 381 -13.48 27.25 -9.21
N SER A 382 -13.09 27.28 -7.93
CA SER A 382 -13.94 26.94 -6.79
C SER A 382 -15.04 27.99 -6.56
N GLU A 383 -15.90 27.74 -5.57
CA GLU A 383 -16.95 28.66 -5.15
C GLU A 383 -16.41 30.04 -4.68
N ASN A 384 -15.20 30.11 -4.14
CA ASN A 384 -14.55 31.35 -3.74
C ASN A 384 -13.65 31.94 -4.84
N GLY A 385 -13.68 31.38 -6.06
CA GLY A 385 -12.89 31.87 -7.19
C GLY A 385 -11.42 31.42 -7.19
N VAL A 386 -11.05 30.43 -6.38
CA VAL A 386 -9.71 29.84 -6.38
C VAL A 386 -9.57 28.90 -7.58
N GLU A 387 -8.50 29.05 -8.35
CA GLU A 387 -8.26 28.17 -9.51
C GLU A 387 -8.10 26.70 -9.13
N ILE A 388 -8.66 25.81 -9.95
CA ILE A 388 -8.51 24.36 -9.82
C ILE A 388 -7.46 23.93 -10.84
N PRO A 389 -6.21 23.65 -10.41
CA PRO A 389 -5.11 23.41 -11.33
C PRO A 389 -5.22 22.06 -12.03
N LEU A 390 -4.74 22.04 -13.27
CA LEU A 390 -4.59 20.89 -14.13
C LEU A 390 -3.15 20.76 -14.57
N LEU A 391 -2.54 19.61 -14.30
CA LEU A 391 -1.24 19.24 -14.81
C LEU A 391 -1.40 18.12 -15.85
N LEU A 392 -0.99 18.38 -17.08
CA LEU A 392 -0.87 17.35 -18.11
C LEU A 392 0.54 16.80 -18.10
N ILE A 393 0.68 15.47 -18.11
CA ILE A 393 1.97 14.78 -18.20
C ILE A 393 1.93 13.82 -19.38
N GLY A 394 2.80 14.05 -20.36
CA GLY A 394 2.87 13.31 -21.61
C GLY A 394 2.54 14.19 -22.80
N LYS A 395 2.45 13.58 -23.99
CA LYS A 395 2.07 14.30 -25.21
C LYS A 395 0.56 14.57 -25.19
N THR A 396 0.17 15.79 -25.48
CA THR A 396 -1.25 16.18 -25.51
C THR A 396 -2.04 15.55 -26.65
N ASP A 397 -1.36 15.04 -27.67
CA ASP A 397 -1.90 14.28 -28.80
C ASP A 397 -1.67 12.77 -28.66
N ALA A 398 -1.33 12.29 -27.46
CA ALA A 398 -1.20 10.87 -27.19
C ALA A 398 -2.51 10.11 -27.51
N LYS A 399 -2.36 8.84 -27.89
CA LYS A 399 -3.51 7.99 -28.21
C LYS A 399 -4.40 7.71 -26.99
N HIS A 400 -3.79 7.63 -25.81
CA HIS A 400 -4.48 7.26 -24.58
C HIS A 400 -4.48 8.41 -23.57
N HIS A 401 -5.63 8.61 -22.93
CA HIS A 401 -5.82 9.67 -21.92
C HIS A 401 -6.36 9.09 -20.62
N VAL A 402 -5.72 9.42 -19.51
CA VAL A 402 -6.14 8.97 -18.16
C VAL A 402 -6.35 10.20 -17.26
N LEU A 403 -7.54 10.31 -16.66
CA LEU A 403 -7.85 11.38 -15.71
C LEU A 403 -7.67 10.87 -14.26
N ILE A 404 -6.86 11.58 -13.49
CA ILE A 404 -6.65 11.28 -12.06
C ILE A 404 -6.93 12.55 -11.26
N HIS A 405 -7.78 12.47 -10.26
CA HIS A 405 -8.04 13.59 -9.38
C HIS A 405 -7.97 13.25 -7.90
N ALA A 406 -7.70 14.26 -7.09
CA ALA A 406 -7.56 14.17 -5.64
C ALA A 406 -8.20 15.39 -4.96
N GLY A 407 -8.33 15.34 -3.63
CA GLY A 407 -8.79 16.47 -2.83
C GLY A 407 -10.21 16.94 -3.15
N ILE A 408 -11.10 16.05 -3.60
CA ILE A 408 -12.52 16.37 -3.77
C ILE A 408 -13.22 16.58 -2.42
N HIS A 409 -12.72 15.90 -1.37
CA HIS A 409 -13.13 16.16 0.02
C HIS A 409 -12.04 16.93 0.77
N GLY A 410 -12.40 18.01 1.44
CA GLY A 410 -11.45 18.91 2.09
C GLY A 410 -10.54 18.23 3.12
N ARG A 411 -11.08 17.36 3.98
CA ARG A 411 -10.31 16.66 5.03
C ARG A 411 -9.34 15.59 4.49
N GLU A 412 -9.45 15.23 3.22
CA GLU A 412 -8.64 14.18 2.59
C GLU A 412 -7.40 14.77 1.87
N HIS A 413 -6.86 15.86 2.37
CA HIS A 413 -5.81 16.66 1.74
C HIS A 413 -4.46 15.94 1.54
N MET A 414 -4.21 14.79 2.23
CA MET A 414 -3.07 13.93 1.95
C MET A 414 -3.10 13.37 0.52
N THR A 415 -4.28 13.21 -0.06
CA THR A 415 -4.44 12.76 -1.45
C THR A 415 -3.89 13.78 -2.45
N CYS A 416 -3.97 15.08 -2.12
CA CYS A 416 -3.41 16.17 -2.94
C CYS A 416 -1.88 16.07 -2.99
N TRP A 417 -1.26 15.92 -1.82
CA TRP A 417 0.19 15.70 -1.72
C TRP A 417 0.61 14.45 -2.48
N LEU A 418 -0.10 13.32 -2.25
CA LEU A 418 0.23 12.05 -2.90
C LEU A 418 0.20 12.16 -4.41
N LEU A 419 -0.87 12.70 -5.00
CA LEU A 419 -1.00 12.80 -6.45
C LEU A 419 0.11 13.67 -7.05
N THR A 420 0.47 14.79 -6.40
CA THR A 420 1.56 15.65 -6.85
C THR A 420 2.93 14.95 -6.71
N ALA A 421 3.15 14.21 -5.63
CA ALA A 421 4.37 13.43 -5.42
C ALA A 421 4.51 12.27 -6.42
N LEU A 422 3.42 11.60 -6.76
CA LEU A 422 3.41 10.55 -7.79
C LEU A 422 3.69 11.12 -9.19
N ALA A 423 3.24 12.34 -9.47
CA ALA A 423 3.55 13.05 -10.70
C ALA A 423 5.06 13.29 -10.86
N GLU A 424 5.71 13.82 -9.80
CA GLU A 424 7.18 13.99 -9.81
C GLU A 424 7.90 12.65 -9.95
N HIS A 425 7.47 11.62 -9.22
CA HIS A 425 8.07 10.30 -9.30
C HIS A 425 7.98 9.72 -10.73
N TRP A 426 6.81 9.79 -11.35
CA TRP A 426 6.61 9.35 -12.73
C TRP A 426 7.51 10.08 -13.71
N LEU A 427 7.63 11.41 -13.61
CA LEU A 427 8.50 12.23 -14.47
C LEU A 427 9.98 11.87 -14.33
N LYS A 428 10.40 11.38 -13.16
CA LYS A 428 11.79 10.97 -12.91
C LYS A 428 12.11 9.56 -13.40
N GLU A 429 11.19 8.62 -13.19
CA GLU A 429 11.45 7.20 -13.40
C GLU A 429 11.01 6.70 -14.78
N ALA A 430 9.97 7.33 -15.37
CA ALA A 430 9.46 6.91 -16.65
C ALA A 430 10.35 7.41 -17.80
N GLN A 431 10.63 6.52 -18.73
CA GLN A 431 11.16 6.90 -20.06
C GLN A 431 9.97 7.39 -20.88
N MET A 432 9.66 8.68 -20.76
CA MET A 432 8.41 9.32 -21.25
C MET A 432 8.17 9.10 -22.74
N GLU A 433 9.24 9.02 -23.54
CA GLU A 433 9.22 8.76 -24.99
C GLU A 433 8.66 7.38 -25.36
N ASN A 434 8.66 6.43 -24.43
CA ASN A 434 8.15 5.07 -24.64
C ASN A 434 6.63 4.94 -24.38
N TRP A 435 5.99 6.01 -23.88
CA TRP A 435 4.57 5.97 -23.52
C TRP A 435 3.72 6.86 -24.44
N ASP A 436 2.71 6.26 -25.06
CA ASP A 436 1.68 6.98 -25.83
C ASP A 436 0.45 7.26 -24.96
N VAL A 437 0.72 7.83 -23.78
CA VAL A 437 -0.29 8.13 -22.74
C VAL A 437 -0.12 9.56 -22.27
N CYS A 438 -1.21 10.30 -22.11
CA CYS A 438 -1.28 11.58 -21.43
C CYS A 438 -2.06 11.45 -20.11
N PHE A 439 -1.42 11.74 -19.01
CA PHE A 439 -2.07 11.82 -17.71
C PHE A 439 -2.61 13.24 -17.47
N HIS A 440 -3.88 13.36 -17.16
CA HIS A 440 -4.57 14.59 -16.79
C HIS A 440 -4.77 14.59 -15.27
N LEU A 441 -3.98 15.37 -14.55
CA LEU A 441 -3.96 15.37 -13.09
C LEU A 441 -4.62 16.61 -12.53
N ILE A 442 -5.60 16.42 -11.65
CA ILE A 442 -6.26 17.50 -10.90
C ILE A 442 -5.97 17.25 -9.40
N PRO A 443 -4.84 17.79 -8.88
CA PRO A 443 -4.36 17.41 -7.55
C PRO A 443 -5.26 17.90 -6.39
N MET A 444 -6.05 18.96 -6.61
CA MET A 444 -6.91 19.54 -5.58
C MET A 444 -8.19 20.10 -6.20
N VAL A 445 -9.23 19.24 -6.25
CA VAL A 445 -10.55 19.63 -6.82
C VAL A 445 -11.27 20.66 -5.94
N ASN A 446 -11.08 20.59 -4.61
CA ASN A 446 -11.79 21.39 -3.61
C ASN A 446 -10.82 22.24 -2.75
N PRO A 447 -10.17 23.27 -3.32
CA PRO A 447 -9.21 24.07 -2.58
C PRO A 447 -9.81 24.77 -1.36
N ASP A 448 -11.05 25.25 -1.44
CA ASP A 448 -11.76 25.91 -0.33
C ASP A 448 -11.98 24.95 0.84
N GLY A 449 -12.44 23.73 0.57
CA GLY A 449 -12.68 22.71 1.59
C GLY A 449 -11.38 22.24 2.24
N VAL A 450 -10.30 22.12 1.47
CA VAL A 450 -8.96 21.77 1.96
C VAL A 450 -8.46 22.85 2.93
N GLU A 451 -8.58 24.13 2.58
CA GLU A 451 -8.18 25.24 3.43
C GLU A 451 -8.97 25.24 4.76
N ILE A 452 -10.30 25.04 4.72
CA ILE A 452 -11.13 24.94 5.92
C ILE A 452 -10.62 23.81 6.82
N SER A 453 -10.37 22.63 6.26
CA SER A 453 -9.91 21.48 7.03
C SER A 453 -8.53 21.70 7.64
N GLN A 454 -7.60 22.26 6.88
CA GLN A 454 -6.21 22.47 7.32
C GLN A 454 -6.08 23.57 8.37
N THR A 455 -6.80 24.68 8.19
CA THR A 455 -6.73 25.82 9.11
C THR A 455 -7.56 25.63 10.37
N GLY A 456 -8.61 24.81 10.29
CA GLY A 456 -9.60 24.68 11.38
C GLY A 456 -10.45 25.94 11.56
N VAL A 457 -10.48 26.85 10.57
CA VAL A 457 -11.18 28.14 10.63
C VAL A 457 -12.45 28.11 9.79
N LEU A 458 -13.55 28.46 10.40
CA LEU A 458 -14.86 28.58 9.75
C LEU A 458 -15.22 30.04 9.50
N THR A 459 -15.69 30.36 8.31
CA THR A 459 -16.35 31.64 7.99
C THR A 459 -17.68 31.78 8.75
N GLU A 460 -18.31 32.96 8.76
CA GLU A 460 -19.60 33.14 9.43
C GLU A 460 -20.72 32.26 8.81
N ALA A 461 -20.69 32.05 7.51
CA ALA A 461 -21.62 31.14 6.84
C ALA A 461 -21.43 29.69 7.35
N GLN A 462 -20.21 29.21 7.41
CA GLN A 462 -19.86 27.87 7.89
C GLN A 462 -20.09 27.69 9.40
N LYS A 463 -19.89 28.76 10.20
CA LYS A 463 -20.32 28.76 11.63
C LYS A 463 -21.83 28.63 11.79
N THR A 464 -22.60 29.15 10.87
CA THR A 464 -24.06 28.98 10.85
C THR A 464 -24.43 27.52 10.56
N ILE A 465 -23.75 26.89 9.58
CA ILE A 465 -23.88 25.46 9.30
C ILE A 465 -23.50 24.64 10.53
N TYR A 466 -22.38 24.90 11.17
CA TYR A 466 -21.91 24.22 12.37
C TYR A 466 -22.93 24.30 13.53
N LYS A 467 -23.45 25.51 13.83
CA LYS A 467 -24.46 25.69 14.89
C LYS A 467 -25.75 24.92 14.60
N ARG A 468 -26.16 24.84 13.34
CA ARG A 468 -27.31 24.03 12.92
C ARG A 468 -27.02 22.53 13.08
N ASP A 469 -25.85 22.05 12.62
CA ASP A 469 -25.47 20.64 12.70
C ASP A 469 -25.34 20.18 14.16
N LEU A 470 -24.86 21.04 15.07
CA LEU A 470 -24.91 20.79 16.52
C LEU A 470 -26.35 20.65 17.02
N ARG A 471 -27.26 21.56 16.64
CA ARG A 471 -28.66 21.52 17.06
C ARG A 471 -29.40 20.28 16.57
N LEU A 472 -29.04 19.81 15.35
CA LEU A 472 -29.64 18.62 14.74
C LEU A 472 -28.93 17.33 15.15
N ALA A 473 -27.98 17.38 16.06
CA ALA A 473 -27.15 16.28 16.50
C ALA A 473 -26.40 15.56 15.34
N TYR A 474 -26.07 16.29 14.28
CA TYR A 474 -25.22 15.80 13.19
C TYR A 474 -23.75 15.78 13.57
N THR A 475 -23.36 16.55 14.58
CA THR A 475 -22.03 16.57 15.15
C THR A 475 -22.07 16.87 16.65
N TYR A 476 -21.04 16.43 17.37
CA TYR A 476 -20.75 16.76 18.78
C TYR A 476 -19.34 17.35 18.93
N LEU A 477 -18.67 17.61 17.80
CA LEU A 477 -17.31 18.14 17.78
C LEU A 477 -17.28 19.63 18.14
N SER A 478 -16.16 20.11 18.67
CA SER A 478 -15.89 21.54 18.76
C SER A 478 -15.79 22.17 17.36
N ALA A 479 -15.95 23.47 17.23
CA ALA A 479 -15.88 24.16 15.94
C ALA A 479 -14.57 23.89 15.18
N LYS A 480 -13.44 23.84 15.90
CA LYS A 480 -12.12 23.51 15.32
C LYS A 480 -12.05 22.08 14.82
N GLN A 481 -12.54 21.11 15.60
CA GLN A 481 -12.59 19.71 15.20
C GLN A 481 -13.57 19.48 14.04
N TYR A 482 -14.71 20.18 14.07
CA TYR A 482 -15.70 20.14 12.99
C TYR A 482 -15.11 20.67 11.68
N ALA A 483 -14.38 21.80 11.72
CA ALA A 483 -13.67 22.31 10.56
C ALA A 483 -12.58 21.34 10.06
N ALA A 484 -11.79 20.75 10.95
CA ALA A 484 -10.79 19.74 10.58
C ALA A 484 -11.40 18.49 9.90
N GLN A 485 -12.69 18.18 10.20
CA GLN A 485 -13.43 17.07 9.58
C GLN A 485 -14.27 17.49 8.36
N TRP A 486 -14.07 18.72 7.85
CA TRP A 486 -14.87 19.26 6.76
C TRP A 486 -14.59 18.54 5.43
N LYS A 487 -15.60 17.91 4.84
CA LYS A 487 -15.57 17.25 3.53
C LYS A 487 -15.99 18.17 2.39
N ALA A 488 -17.03 18.94 2.64
CA ALA A 488 -17.74 19.73 1.65
C ALA A 488 -16.89 20.87 1.04
N ASN A 489 -17.41 21.55 0.03
CA ASN A 489 -16.84 22.80 -0.48
C ASN A 489 -17.19 24.00 0.46
N ALA A 490 -16.84 25.22 0.04
CA ALA A 490 -17.09 26.44 0.83
C ALA A 490 -18.57 26.67 1.17
N LYS A 491 -19.47 26.21 0.31
CA LYS A 491 -20.94 26.34 0.50
C LYS A 491 -21.59 25.17 1.25
N GLY A 492 -20.79 24.20 1.69
CA GLY A 492 -21.31 23.02 2.39
C GLY A 492 -21.94 21.99 1.47
N VAL A 493 -21.56 21.94 0.19
CA VAL A 493 -21.94 20.88 -0.75
C VAL A 493 -20.88 19.79 -0.72
N ASP A 494 -21.29 18.54 -0.48
CA ASP A 494 -20.44 17.35 -0.63
C ASP A 494 -20.25 17.09 -2.13
N LEU A 495 -19.09 17.46 -2.67
CA LEU A 495 -18.83 17.41 -4.11
C LEU A 495 -18.98 16.00 -4.67
N ASN A 496 -18.58 14.96 -3.90
CA ASN A 496 -18.74 13.57 -4.32
C ASN A 496 -20.18 13.03 -4.11
N ARG A 497 -21.15 13.92 -3.95
CA ARG A 497 -22.61 13.70 -3.96
C ARG A 497 -23.34 14.64 -4.94
N ASN A 498 -22.59 15.40 -5.74
CA ASN A 498 -23.14 16.43 -6.62
C ASN A 498 -23.15 16.04 -8.11
N PHE A 499 -22.84 14.76 -8.46
CA PHE A 499 -22.85 14.23 -9.82
C PHE A 499 -24.17 13.54 -10.16
N ASP A 500 -24.60 13.61 -11.43
CA ASP A 500 -25.86 13.02 -11.90
C ASP A 500 -25.73 11.51 -12.18
N ALA A 501 -25.50 10.75 -11.12
CA ALA A 501 -25.46 9.28 -11.13
C ALA A 501 -26.32 8.76 -9.96
N GLY A 502 -27.64 8.75 -10.17
CA GLY A 502 -28.61 8.45 -9.10
C GLY A 502 -28.69 9.58 -8.06
N TRP A 503 -28.43 10.83 -8.49
CA TRP A 503 -28.47 12.01 -7.62
C TRP A 503 -29.83 12.21 -6.97
N LYS A 504 -30.94 11.97 -7.70
CA LYS A 504 -32.32 12.12 -7.18
C LYS A 504 -32.60 11.12 -6.06
N GLU A 505 -32.08 9.90 -6.21
CA GLU A 505 -32.31 8.78 -5.30
C GLU A 505 -31.36 8.77 -4.09
N TYR A 506 -30.34 9.64 -4.08
CA TYR A 506 -29.42 9.74 -2.96
C TYR A 506 -30.12 10.36 -1.75
N ASP A 507 -30.18 9.60 -0.66
CA ASP A 507 -30.73 10.01 0.64
C ASP A 507 -29.62 10.64 1.51
N GLY A 508 -29.34 11.91 1.27
CA GLY A 508 -28.34 12.71 1.98
C GLY A 508 -28.96 13.72 2.94
N ARG A 509 -28.20 14.77 3.26
CA ARG A 509 -28.71 15.91 4.00
C ARG A 509 -29.47 16.85 3.07
N GLU A 510 -30.52 17.46 3.57
CA GLU A 510 -31.37 18.38 2.79
C GLU A 510 -30.77 19.80 2.70
N ASP A 511 -29.91 20.14 3.65
CA ASP A 511 -29.32 21.48 3.78
C ASP A 511 -27.78 21.43 3.71
N PRO A 512 -27.11 22.56 3.34
CA PRO A 512 -25.65 22.69 3.35
C PRO A 512 -25.04 22.18 4.67
N SER A 513 -24.03 21.30 4.60
CA SER A 513 -23.41 20.67 5.76
C SER A 513 -21.93 20.38 5.50
N SER A 514 -21.18 19.98 6.53
CA SER A 514 -19.79 19.56 6.36
C SER A 514 -19.61 18.33 5.48
N GLU A 515 -20.68 17.53 5.29
CA GLU A 515 -20.70 16.33 4.46
C GLU A 515 -22.14 15.93 4.09
N ARG A 516 -22.30 15.09 3.05
CA ARG A 516 -23.55 14.44 2.64
C ARG A 516 -24.64 15.35 2.08
N TYR A 517 -24.46 16.65 1.98
CA TYR A 517 -25.39 17.53 1.25
C TYR A 517 -25.08 17.50 -0.24
N LYS A 518 -26.03 17.02 -1.04
CA LYS A 518 -25.86 16.80 -2.48
C LYS A 518 -26.00 18.05 -3.35
N GLY A 519 -26.26 19.23 -2.74
CA GLY A 519 -26.58 20.46 -3.46
C GLY A 519 -28.05 20.54 -3.90
N GLU A 520 -28.45 21.66 -4.47
CA GLU A 520 -29.82 21.93 -4.92
C GLU A 520 -30.18 21.14 -6.21
N LYS A 521 -29.18 20.85 -7.02
CA LYS A 521 -29.26 20.03 -8.25
C LYS A 521 -27.91 19.36 -8.50
N ALA A 522 -27.91 18.33 -9.32
CA ALA A 522 -26.66 17.77 -9.82
C ALA A 522 -25.82 18.86 -10.50
N PHE A 523 -24.51 18.86 -10.26
CA PHE A 523 -23.55 19.84 -10.78
C PHE A 523 -23.86 21.29 -10.37
N SER A 524 -24.47 21.49 -9.18
CA SER A 524 -24.73 22.83 -8.66
C SER A 524 -23.49 23.50 -8.08
N ALA A 525 -22.48 22.73 -7.67
CA ALA A 525 -21.22 23.25 -7.16
C ALA A 525 -20.27 23.60 -8.30
N ALA A 526 -19.56 24.73 -8.18
CA ALA A 526 -18.65 25.24 -9.21
C ALA A 526 -17.54 24.21 -9.53
N GLU A 527 -16.98 23.57 -8.50
CA GLU A 527 -15.92 22.57 -8.61
C GLU A 527 -16.42 21.30 -9.33
N ALA A 528 -17.64 20.83 -8.99
CA ALA A 528 -18.23 19.67 -9.63
C ALA A 528 -18.56 19.93 -11.11
N GLU A 529 -19.05 21.13 -11.44
CA GLU A 529 -19.31 21.55 -12.81
C GLU A 529 -18.02 21.73 -13.60
N ALA A 530 -16.96 22.29 -13.02
CA ALA A 530 -15.65 22.41 -13.66
C ALA A 530 -15.07 21.03 -13.99
N LEU A 531 -15.11 20.08 -13.06
CA LEU A 531 -14.65 18.70 -13.27
C LEU A 531 -15.52 18.00 -14.33
N ARG A 532 -16.84 18.21 -14.32
CA ARG A 532 -17.75 17.67 -15.34
C ARG A 532 -17.40 18.20 -16.75
N GLN A 533 -17.28 19.50 -16.91
CA GLN A 533 -16.97 20.13 -18.19
C GLN A 533 -15.62 19.63 -18.74
N TYR A 534 -14.63 19.51 -17.85
CA TYR A 534 -13.32 19.00 -18.22
C TYR A 534 -13.37 17.54 -18.65
N THR A 535 -14.07 16.68 -17.91
CA THR A 535 -14.21 15.25 -18.24
C THR A 535 -14.90 15.04 -19.59
N LEU A 536 -15.86 15.89 -19.95
CA LEU A 536 -16.56 15.82 -21.24
C LEU A 536 -15.75 16.34 -22.44
N LYS A 537 -14.60 16.99 -22.19
CA LYS A 537 -13.76 17.59 -23.24
C LYS A 537 -12.87 16.57 -23.95
N TYR A 538 -12.56 15.44 -23.30
CA TYR A 538 -11.67 14.41 -23.79
C TYR A 538 -12.34 13.04 -23.77
N GLU A 539 -11.86 12.12 -24.62
CA GLU A 539 -12.18 10.70 -24.53
C GLU A 539 -11.17 10.05 -23.60
N PHE A 540 -11.57 9.77 -22.36
CA PHE A 540 -10.69 9.13 -21.38
C PHE A 540 -10.83 7.61 -21.42
N ASP A 541 -9.68 6.89 -21.44
CA ASP A 541 -9.63 5.43 -21.36
C ASP A 541 -9.92 4.93 -19.94
N ALA A 542 -9.57 5.73 -18.93
CA ALA A 542 -9.83 5.43 -17.52
C ALA A 542 -9.86 6.71 -16.66
N THR A 543 -10.55 6.62 -15.50
CA THR A 543 -10.49 7.64 -14.45
C THR A 543 -10.17 7.04 -13.09
N VAL A 544 -9.40 7.78 -12.28
CA VAL A 544 -9.03 7.41 -10.91
C VAL A 544 -9.34 8.55 -9.96
N SER A 545 -10.07 8.25 -8.90
CA SER A 545 -10.39 9.18 -7.82
C SER A 545 -9.61 8.79 -6.56
N TYR A 546 -8.69 9.64 -6.10
CA TYR A 546 -8.01 9.43 -4.83
C TYR A 546 -8.82 9.99 -3.67
N HIS A 547 -9.08 9.14 -2.69
CA HIS A 547 -9.80 9.42 -1.45
C HIS A 547 -9.04 8.93 -0.21
N ALA A 548 -9.56 9.22 0.97
CA ALA A 548 -9.10 8.68 2.25
C ALA A 548 -10.31 8.52 3.21
N SER A 549 -10.38 7.37 3.90
CA SER A 549 -9.33 6.39 4.18
C SER A 549 -9.86 4.96 4.13
N GLY A 550 -8.94 4.00 4.07
CA GLY A 550 -9.31 2.58 4.14
C GLY A 550 -8.26 1.62 3.60
N SER A 551 -7.28 2.08 2.81
CA SER A 551 -6.34 1.25 2.05
C SER A 551 -7.07 0.20 1.21
N ILE A 552 -8.09 0.61 0.46
CA ILE A 552 -8.98 -0.23 -0.35
C ILE A 552 -9.26 0.42 -1.71
N ILE A 553 -9.79 -0.37 -2.66
CA ILE A 553 -10.20 0.11 -3.98
C ILE A 553 -11.66 -0.23 -4.21
N TYR A 554 -12.42 0.74 -4.72
CA TYR A 554 -13.79 0.56 -5.21
C TYR A 554 -13.82 0.63 -6.73
N SER A 555 -14.48 -0.35 -7.38
CA SER A 555 -14.58 -0.46 -8.84
C SER A 555 -16.00 -0.36 -9.38
N THR A 556 -16.99 -0.75 -8.59
CA THR A 556 -18.39 -0.80 -9.09
C THR A 556 -18.91 0.61 -9.37
N CYS A 557 -19.38 0.83 -10.61
CA CYS A 557 -19.89 2.09 -11.14
C CYS A 557 -21.36 1.92 -11.59
N GLY A 558 -22.30 1.84 -10.67
CA GLY A 558 -23.72 1.76 -11.02
C GLY A 558 -24.13 0.46 -11.74
N LYS A 559 -24.91 0.58 -12.85
CA LYS A 559 -25.58 -0.56 -13.51
C LYS A 559 -24.89 -1.03 -14.80
N ASN A 560 -23.93 -0.30 -15.32
CA ASN A 560 -23.25 -0.64 -16.57
C ASN A 560 -22.29 -1.83 -16.38
N LYS A 561 -22.76 -3.03 -16.74
CA LYS A 561 -22.01 -4.28 -16.52
C LYS A 561 -20.70 -4.34 -17.28
N THR A 562 -20.64 -3.78 -18.50
CA THR A 562 -19.43 -3.78 -19.32
C THR A 562 -18.36 -2.92 -18.68
N VAL A 563 -18.71 -1.70 -18.28
CA VAL A 563 -17.80 -0.79 -17.59
C VAL A 563 -17.38 -1.34 -16.24
N ASN A 564 -18.31 -1.92 -15.46
CA ASN A 564 -17.97 -2.55 -14.19
C ASN A 564 -16.93 -3.68 -14.37
N LYS A 565 -17.02 -4.48 -15.43
CA LYS A 565 -16.02 -5.52 -15.71
C LYS A 565 -14.64 -4.92 -15.97
N LEU A 566 -14.55 -3.84 -16.78
CA LEU A 566 -13.29 -3.14 -17.04
C LEU A 566 -12.75 -2.44 -15.79
N SER A 567 -13.61 -1.76 -15.05
CA SER A 567 -13.24 -1.14 -13.76
C SER A 567 -12.77 -2.16 -12.73
N ASP A 568 -13.37 -3.36 -12.68
CA ASP A 568 -12.94 -4.45 -11.81
C ASP A 568 -11.58 -5.01 -12.24
N GLN A 569 -11.29 -5.07 -13.53
CA GLN A 569 -9.98 -5.48 -14.03
C GLN A 569 -8.93 -4.43 -13.65
N LEU A 570 -9.15 -3.16 -13.99
CA LEU A 570 -8.29 -2.05 -13.60
C LEU A 570 -8.03 -2.03 -12.09
N ALA A 571 -9.09 -2.19 -11.27
CA ALA A 571 -8.96 -2.21 -9.82
C ALA A 571 -8.15 -3.39 -9.30
N ARG A 572 -8.21 -4.56 -9.95
CA ARG A 572 -7.36 -5.71 -9.61
C ARG A 572 -5.90 -5.42 -9.90
N ASP A 573 -5.60 -4.85 -11.07
CA ASP A 573 -4.24 -4.55 -11.49
C ASP A 573 -3.62 -3.46 -10.59
N ILE A 574 -4.38 -2.40 -10.29
CA ILE A 574 -3.97 -1.39 -9.31
C ILE A 574 -3.90 -1.96 -7.88
N GLY A 575 -4.84 -2.79 -7.47
CA GLY A 575 -4.82 -3.48 -6.18
C GLY A 575 -3.60 -4.37 -6.01
N PHE A 576 -3.12 -4.89 -7.11
CA PHE A 576 -1.93 -5.68 -7.21
C PHE A 576 -0.66 -4.88 -6.85
N VAL A 577 -0.43 -3.72 -7.51
CA VAL A 577 0.77 -2.89 -7.25
C VAL A 577 0.70 -2.11 -5.94
N THR A 578 -0.51 -1.82 -5.42
CA THR A 578 -0.69 -1.09 -4.16
C THR A 578 -0.79 -1.99 -2.93
N GLY A 579 -1.12 -3.27 -3.11
CA GLY A 579 -1.51 -4.17 -2.03
C GLY A 579 -2.87 -3.80 -1.39
N TYR A 580 -3.69 -2.97 -2.04
CA TYR A 580 -5.01 -2.60 -1.56
C TYR A 580 -6.07 -3.60 -2.03
N PRO A 581 -6.88 -4.17 -1.12
CA PRO A 581 -7.93 -5.09 -1.49
C PRO A 581 -9.03 -4.38 -2.29
N LEU A 582 -9.51 -5.07 -3.33
CA LEU A 582 -10.70 -4.66 -4.06
C LEU A 582 -11.95 -4.92 -3.23
N ILE A 583 -12.78 -3.92 -3.07
CA ILE A 583 -14.11 -4.01 -2.51
C ILE A 583 -15.12 -3.96 -3.67
N SER A 584 -15.56 -5.11 -4.13
CA SER A 584 -16.72 -5.22 -5.00
C SER A 584 -17.97 -5.14 -4.12
N SER A 585 -18.47 -3.94 -3.91
CA SER A 585 -19.69 -3.71 -3.15
C SER A 585 -20.88 -3.79 -4.09
N LEU A 586 -21.91 -4.58 -3.70
CA LEU A 586 -23.26 -4.48 -4.29
C LEU A 586 -23.91 -3.11 -3.94
N TYR A 587 -23.27 -2.35 -3.07
CA TYR A 587 -23.71 -1.04 -2.64
C TYR A 587 -23.06 0.04 -3.50
N VAL A 588 -23.79 0.53 -4.46
CA VAL A 588 -23.38 1.70 -5.25
C VAL A 588 -23.58 2.94 -4.37
N ASP A 589 -22.49 3.60 -4.01
CA ASP A 589 -22.53 4.91 -3.37
C ASP A 589 -22.92 5.92 -4.46
N ARG A 590 -24.13 6.42 -4.43
CA ARG A 590 -24.70 7.20 -5.53
C ARG A 590 -24.21 8.65 -5.51
N ALA A 591 -24.34 9.28 -6.70
CA ALA A 591 -24.08 10.69 -6.94
C ALA A 591 -22.59 11.10 -6.81
N GLY A 592 -21.66 10.14 -6.84
CA GLY A 592 -20.22 10.36 -6.88
C GLY A 592 -19.68 10.51 -8.29
N TYR A 593 -18.45 11.06 -8.40
CA TYR A 593 -17.76 11.23 -9.67
C TYR A 593 -17.51 9.88 -10.37
N LYS A 594 -16.96 8.90 -9.66
CA LYS A 594 -16.67 7.56 -10.19
C LYS A 594 -17.94 6.92 -10.79
N ASP A 595 -19.07 7.02 -10.09
CA ASP A 595 -20.33 6.44 -10.56
C ASP A 595 -20.86 7.15 -11.80
N TRP A 596 -20.69 8.48 -11.87
CA TRP A 596 -21.07 9.26 -13.04
C TRP A 596 -20.16 8.96 -14.24
N ALA A 597 -18.86 8.95 -14.07
CA ALA A 597 -17.90 8.63 -15.13
C ALA A 597 -18.11 7.18 -15.64
N GLY A 598 -18.33 6.23 -14.75
CA GLY A 598 -18.53 4.83 -15.13
C GLY A 598 -19.93 4.52 -15.66
N ASP A 599 -20.99 4.82 -14.93
CA ASP A 599 -22.36 4.40 -15.27
C ASP A 599 -22.97 5.27 -16.38
N VAL A 600 -22.68 6.59 -16.39
CA VAL A 600 -23.28 7.54 -17.33
C VAL A 600 -22.41 7.75 -18.56
N LEU A 601 -21.11 7.95 -18.41
CA LEU A 601 -20.20 8.18 -19.53
C LEU A 601 -19.62 6.91 -20.14
N GLY A 602 -19.65 5.80 -19.42
CA GLY A 602 -19.10 4.53 -19.91
C GLY A 602 -17.57 4.42 -19.78
N ILE A 603 -16.94 5.25 -18.95
CA ILE A 603 -15.49 5.27 -18.76
C ILE A 603 -15.13 4.33 -17.59
N PRO A 604 -14.21 3.37 -17.75
CA PRO A 604 -13.68 2.56 -16.65
C PRO A 604 -13.15 3.45 -15.52
N SER A 605 -13.70 3.29 -14.30
CA SER A 605 -13.47 4.23 -13.21
C SER A 605 -13.29 3.51 -11.89
N ILE A 606 -12.29 3.93 -11.10
CA ILE A 606 -12.01 3.39 -9.78
C ILE A 606 -11.83 4.50 -8.73
N THR A 607 -12.09 4.16 -7.47
CA THR A 607 -11.72 4.99 -6.33
C THR A 607 -10.66 4.27 -5.52
N ILE A 608 -9.55 4.94 -5.23
CA ILE A 608 -8.48 4.45 -4.36
C ILE A 608 -8.58 5.20 -3.03
N GLU A 609 -8.91 4.49 -1.96
CA GLU A 609 -8.93 5.00 -0.59
C GLU A 609 -7.59 4.75 0.06
N ILE A 610 -6.79 5.79 0.28
CA ILE A 610 -5.45 5.68 0.88
C ILE A 610 -5.50 5.73 2.40
N GLY A 611 -4.41 5.28 3.04
CA GLY A 611 -4.24 5.38 4.51
C GLY A 611 -5.11 4.42 5.31
N CYS A 612 -4.70 4.20 6.55
CA CYS A 612 -5.37 3.26 7.47
C CYS A 612 -6.12 3.97 8.60
N GLU A 613 -5.82 5.23 8.87
CA GLU A 613 -6.44 6.03 9.92
C GLU A 613 -7.58 6.87 9.36
N LEU A 614 -8.40 7.43 10.24
CA LEU A 614 -9.45 8.35 9.83
C LEU A 614 -8.83 9.67 9.31
N ALA A 615 -9.31 10.15 8.17
CA ALA A 615 -8.89 11.45 7.64
C ALA A 615 -9.30 12.60 8.60
N PRO A 616 -8.46 13.64 8.74
CA PRO A 616 -7.20 13.90 8.05
C PRO A 616 -6.10 12.94 8.46
N LEU A 617 -5.43 12.34 7.45
CA LEU A 617 -4.35 11.38 7.67
C LEU A 617 -3.12 12.07 8.28
N GLN A 618 -2.34 11.30 9.06
CA GLN A 618 -1.16 11.82 9.75
C GLN A 618 0.11 11.61 8.91
N SER A 619 1.10 12.49 9.09
CA SER A 619 2.39 12.42 8.36
C SER A 619 3.14 11.10 8.51
N ARG A 620 2.88 10.35 9.58
CA ARG A 620 3.49 9.02 9.77
C ARG A 620 3.07 8.00 8.71
N GLU A 621 1.96 8.26 7.99
CA GLU A 621 1.48 7.40 6.90
C GLU A 621 2.05 7.79 5.52
N ILE A 622 2.66 8.97 5.38
CA ILE A 622 3.12 9.53 4.10
C ILE A 622 3.98 8.52 3.32
N GLU A 623 5.03 8.00 3.97
CA GLU A 623 5.98 7.11 3.31
C GLU A 623 5.33 5.78 2.90
N SER A 624 4.53 5.20 3.79
CA SER A 624 3.80 3.95 3.48
C SER A 624 2.79 4.15 2.35
N ILE A 625 2.06 5.26 2.37
CA ILE A 625 1.09 5.59 1.31
C ILE A 625 1.80 5.79 -0.02
N PHE A 626 2.89 6.56 -0.04
CA PHE A 626 3.65 6.83 -1.25
C PHE A 626 4.22 5.53 -1.84
N ASN A 627 4.91 4.71 -1.03
CA ASN A 627 5.50 3.46 -1.47
C ASN A 627 4.48 2.49 -2.09
N ARG A 628 3.28 2.42 -1.51
CA ARG A 628 2.21 1.59 -2.04
C ARG A 628 1.67 2.09 -3.38
N ASN A 629 1.69 3.39 -3.62
CA ASN A 629 1.07 4.00 -4.80
C ASN A 629 2.09 4.35 -5.91
N ARG A 630 3.40 4.29 -5.67
CA ARG A 630 4.44 4.76 -6.61
C ARG A 630 4.37 4.13 -8.00
N SER A 631 3.88 2.90 -8.12
CA SER A 631 3.76 2.18 -9.39
C SER A 631 2.41 2.38 -10.10
N VAL A 632 1.49 3.14 -9.52
CA VAL A 632 0.13 3.30 -10.06
C VAL A 632 0.13 3.91 -11.47
N PHE A 633 0.96 4.93 -11.73
CA PHE A 633 1.04 5.52 -13.07
C PHE A 633 1.57 4.54 -14.13
N CYS A 634 2.59 3.76 -13.79
CA CYS A 634 3.13 2.75 -14.66
C CYS A 634 2.08 1.69 -15.01
N GLU A 635 1.32 1.24 -14.00
CA GLU A 635 0.28 0.24 -14.21
C GLU A 635 -0.91 0.79 -15.01
N LEU A 636 -1.32 2.04 -14.76
CA LEU A 636 -2.33 2.72 -15.58
C LEU A 636 -1.91 2.84 -17.04
N ALA A 637 -0.65 3.27 -17.28
CA ALA A 637 -0.12 3.38 -18.63
C ALA A 637 -0.13 2.01 -19.36
N ARG A 638 0.31 0.95 -18.68
CA ARG A 638 0.25 -0.42 -19.23
C ARG A 638 -1.19 -0.86 -19.50
N TRP A 639 -2.09 -0.62 -18.56
CA TRP A 639 -3.48 -1.05 -18.68
C TRP A 639 -4.15 -0.42 -19.90
N VAL A 640 -4.04 0.90 -20.10
CA VAL A 640 -4.68 1.58 -21.23
C VAL A 640 -4.04 1.24 -22.57
N THR A 641 -2.73 0.97 -22.62
CA THR A 641 -2.05 0.61 -23.88
C THR A 641 -2.30 -0.83 -24.31
N ASN A 642 -2.78 -1.69 -23.41
CA ASN A 642 -3.11 -3.10 -23.68
C ASN A 642 -4.61 -3.36 -23.92
N GLN A 643 -5.46 -2.32 -23.96
CA GLN A 643 -6.90 -2.43 -24.30
C GLN A 643 -7.11 -2.42 -25.83
#